data_8a4d58dc3d93cba0ded7c1ad54cb79ab
#
_entry.id   8a4d58dc3d93cba0ded7c1ad54cb79ab
#
_cell.length_a   1.000
_cell.length_b   1.000
_cell.length_c   1.000
_cell.angle_alpha   90.00
_cell.angle_beta   90.00
_cell.angle_gamma   90.00
#
_symmetry.space_group_name_H-M   'P 1'
#
loop_
_entity.id
_entity.type
_entity.pdbx_description
1 polymer ?
#
loop_
_entity_poly.entity_id
_entity_poly.type
_entity_poly.pdbx_seq_one_letter_code
_entity_poly.pdbx_strand_id
1 'polypeptide(L)'
;MGGRWFAGFLVVPLVLGAGGLAGPAAHAAVPAHAAGPARAAVPVTTQPAAQAVLPAELSVDQNRCSASGGTGSSNDPFCTISAAAAVVQPGQTVLVEPGHYEEVLTMTRSGTPEAPITFRASAVRGDVRIGKVRSMAGPTTGSVIIVAGVHDVALRDFVVEGVSGAPAVTVDGSTRVTIDGNGIRGAAASEGVRITGGSRDVTVSRQWFLIGGGPVVAVGADTLNAVVVGNQGYSRAGMVVTDAPDTVVTGNTIITTCGKGVDVAGDSPGASIRNNIIATAGSVRQACADPAAAAAITVAAGSTARSVVDHNLIDPVSGGPFYVWGGTAHTIRDSFVAATGQGVNDLTTNPGIDIVDINYWRSWITLRPGSPAIDSADGSAPGALPSDILGNPYSDDPAAANTGTGSGYRDRGAWERQGTLDPGAIDIRRAAGGAPLDTVATITPSHSWPVEREEGRYAFRFGDQTAPRISDVPRVSYTYRRAGVACVDYYVSPNGFRRVNGGVGRTDQACTVTGSHYTAVAPTRLLDTRAALGIPTTAPVAAGGRVTLDLPQVGGVPAADISSIVLNVTVTGPTTAGFVKVYPDAGTPTTTSSVNFVAKETVPNLVTVPVRDGRIYLENASGGTVHLVADLQGYYSAHGSGFAPLAPTRVLDTRSAAPVAPNADLRVDLSGVLPADATAAILNVTVTQPTTAGVLTVYPDGTPVPVASNLNFVAGQTIPNLVTVRVVGGKVAIRNVSSGTTHVVADLAGYFGSAASGATQTYVPYGPFRIADSRTGNGLIDRAAGPLEKQAVASVEPWYYKAFDGGGCGSDCPAPTAFVANLTVTAPTTAGLLTAFPSWTAPPTASNVNFVAGETASNLAVIKTREARISLYNNSSGSSHVLVDQAGYFIPAA
;
A
#
# COMPACT_ATOMS: atom_id res chain seq x y z
N MET A 1 2.57 52.44 18.45
CA MET A 1 1.32 52.78 19.15
C MET A 1 0.62 51.43 19.37
N GLY A 2 0.58 50.81 20.45
CA GLY A 2 0.31 51.20 21.82
C GLY A 2 -0.93 50.45 22.27
N GLY A 3 -0.75 49.63 23.33
CA GLY A 3 -1.74 49.17 24.26
C GLY A 3 -2.06 47.67 24.18
N ARG A 4 -1.56 46.73 24.95
CA ARG A 4 -1.50 46.39 26.40
C ARG A 4 -2.87 46.18 27.07
N TRP A 5 -2.90 45.08 27.84
CA TRP A 5 -3.62 44.73 29.08
C TRP A 5 -4.71 43.65 28.88
N PHE A 6 -4.98 42.63 29.73
CA PHE A 6 -4.47 42.15 31.03
C PHE A 6 -4.85 40.67 31.25
N ALA A 7 -4.15 40.05 32.19
CA ALA A 7 -4.29 38.71 32.72
C ALA A 7 -5.48 38.54 33.68
N GLY A 8 -5.89 37.33 33.92
CA GLY A 8 -6.79 36.93 35.00
C GLY A 8 -6.51 35.53 35.47
N PHE A 9 -5.78 35.41 36.56
CA PHE A 9 -5.58 34.19 37.35
C PHE A 9 -6.84 33.88 38.18
N LEU A 10 -7.13 32.59 38.39
CA LEU A 10 -7.81 32.16 39.61
C LEU A 10 -7.27 30.81 40.08
N VAL A 11 -6.95 30.73 41.37
CA VAL A 11 -6.25 29.72 42.15
C VAL A 11 -7.26 29.08 43.11
N VAL A 12 -7.21 27.72 43.17
CA VAL A 12 -7.30 26.74 44.29
C VAL A 12 -8.33 26.99 45.44
N PRO A 13 -8.86 25.96 46.16
CA PRO A 13 -8.03 25.26 47.13
C PRO A 13 -8.17 23.73 47.29
N LEU A 14 -7.07 23.19 47.82
CA LEU A 14 -6.83 21.92 48.48
C LEU A 14 -7.61 21.72 49.78
N VAL A 15 -8.06 20.51 50.10
CA VAL A 15 -8.33 20.08 51.50
C VAL A 15 -7.62 18.79 51.77
N LEU A 16 -6.77 18.87 52.77
CA LEU A 16 -6.04 17.77 53.45
C LEU A 16 -6.91 17.09 54.52
N GLY A 17 -6.73 15.78 54.69
CA GLY A 17 -7.22 15.07 55.87
C GLY A 17 -6.30 13.86 56.14
N ALA A 18 -5.60 13.92 57.24
CA ALA A 18 -4.55 13.02 57.70
C ALA A 18 -5.02 11.97 58.72
N GLY A 19 -4.18 10.95 58.91
CA GLY A 19 -4.09 10.09 60.05
C GLY A 19 -4.30 8.61 59.76
N GLY A 20 -3.47 7.65 60.20
CA GLY A 20 -2.27 7.61 60.99
C GLY A 20 -1.88 6.12 61.20
N LEU A 21 -0.65 5.88 61.18
CA LEU A 21 0.25 4.95 61.90
C LEU A 21 -0.25 3.61 62.52
N ALA A 22 0.32 2.45 62.22
CA ALA A 22 1.35 1.78 63.00
C ALA A 22 1.50 0.29 62.60
N GLY A 23 2.74 -0.21 62.36
CA GLY A 23 3.13 -1.60 62.41
C GLY A 23 3.67 -1.93 63.86
N PRO A 24 4.46 -2.96 64.12
CA PRO A 24 5.12 -4.00 63.31
C PRO A 24 5.12 -5.44 63.87
N ALA A 25 5.61 -6.37 63.03
CA ALA A 25 6.41 -7.60 63.36
C ALA A 25 6.01 -8.64 64.42
N ALA A 26 6.07 -9.92 64.10
CA ALA A 26 7.10 -10.85 64.51
C ALA A 26 6.78 -12.33 64.18
N HIS A 27 7.87 -13.05 63.91
CA HIS A 27 7.95 -14.49 63.63
C HIS A 27 7.37 -15.43 64.69
N ALA A 28 6.93 -16.65 64.29
CA ALA A 28 7.37 -17.86 64.97
C ALA A 28 6.88 -19.17 64.30
N ALA A 29 7.65 -20.20 64.49
CA ALA A 29 7.81 -21.47 63.81
C ALA A 29 6.71 -22.53 64.01
N VAL A 30 6.81 -23.56 63.12
CA VAL A 30 6.18 -24.88 63.08
C VAL A 30 6.21 -25.69 64.39
N PRO A 31 5.23 -26.58 64.66
CA PRO A 31 5.52 -28.00 64.48
C PRO A 31 4.40 -28.86 63.86
N ALA A 32 4.86 -30.01 63.32
CA ALA A 32 4.13 -31.04 62.67
C ALA A 32 3.34 -31.96 63.61
N HIS A 33 2.35 -32.64 63.06
CA HIS A 33 1.75 -33.96 63.31
C HIS A 33 0.26 -33.95 63.59
N ALA A 34 -0.52 -34.62 62.77
CA ALA A 34 -1.25 -35.87 62.98
C ALA A 34 -2.32 -36.12 61.89
N ALA A 35 -2.35 -37.31 61.41
CA ALA A 35 -3.27 -37.82 60.39
C ALA A 35 -4.64 -38.15 60.92
N GLY A 36 -5.70 -38.01 60.03
CA GLY A 36 -7.01 -38.61 60.17
C GLY A 36 -8.13 -37.79 59.57
N PRO A 37 -9.32 -38.33 59.24
CA PRO A 37 -9.57 -39.23 58.12
C PRO A 37 -10.31 -38.56 56.90
N ALA A 38 -10.43 -39.29 55.86
CA ALA A 38 -11.04 -38.93 54.61
C ALA A 38 -12.40 -38.24 54.69
N ARG A 39 -12.54 -37.05 54.07
CA ARG A 39 -13.80 -36.44 53.72
C ARG A 39 -14.02 -36.48 52.24
N ALA A 40 -15.24 -36.78 51.84
CA ALA A 40 -15.78 -36.94 50.50
C ALA A 40 -15.43 -35.79 49.57
N ALA A 41 -15.11 -36.13 48.34
CA ALA A 41 -14.88 -35.20 47.23
C ALA A 41 -16.13 -34.34 46.94
N VAL A 42 -16.01 -33.04 47.05
CA VAL A 42 -16.95 -32.05 46.51
C VAL A 42 -16.72 -32.01 44.98
N PRO A 43 -17.78 -32.08 44.16
CA PRO A 43 -17.62 -31.98 42.72
C PRO A 43 -17.09 -30.58 42.35
N VAL A 44 -15.97 -30.56 41.65
CA VAL A 44 -15.42 -29.36 41.00
C VAL A 44 -16.46 -28.97 39.94
N THR A 45 -17.17 -27.91 40.20
CA THR A 45 -17.93 -27.22 39.15
C THR A 45 -16.91 -26.67 38.15
N THR A 46 -16.85 -27.27 37.00
CA THR A 46 -16.17 -26.72 35.84
C THR A 46 -16.78 -25.36 35.53
N GLN A 47 -16.04 -24.31 35.80
CA GLN A 47 -16.38 -22.97 35.31
C GLN A 47 -16.50 -23.07 33.77
N PRO A 48 -17.59 -22.63 33.15
CA PRO A 48 -17.65 -22.64 31.68
C PRO A 48 -16.44 -21.85 31.15
N ALA A 49 -15.72 -22.46 30.22
CA ALA A 49 -14.65 -21.80 29.50
C ALA A 49 -15.18 -20.44 29.02
N ALA A 50 -14.44 -19.37 29.33
CA ALA A 50 -14.74 -18.06 28.82
C ALA A 50 -14.92 -18.19 27.28
N GLN A 51 -16.13 -17.95 26.80
CA GLN A 51 -16.36 -17.86 25.35
C GLN A 51 -15.42 -16.80 24.83
N ALA A 52 -14.51 -17.22 23.94
CA ALA A 52 -13.65 -16.28 23.23
C ALA A 52 -14.60 -15.25 22.58
N VAL A 53 -14.41 -13.98 22.91
CA VAL A 53 -15.13 -12.89 22.26
C VAL A 53 -14.70 -12.94 20.80
N LEU A 54 -15.57 -13.41 19.92
CA LEU A 54 -15.31 -13.44 18.49
C LEU A 54 -15.09 -11.99 18.01
N PRO A 55 -14.13 -11.74 17.12
CA PRO A 55 -13.89 -10.41 16.59
C PRO A 55 -15.17 -9.86 15.95
N ALA A 56 -15.38 -8.55 16.05
CA ALA A 56 -16.52 -7.87 15.40
C ALA A 56 -16.51 -8.02 13.87
N GLU A 57 -15.36 -8.36 13.30
CA GLU A 57 -15.13 -8.53 11.86
C GLU A 57 -14.50 -9.88 11.58
N LEU A 58 -15.00 -10.59 10.56
CA LEU A 58 -14.41 -11.79 9.99
C LEU A 58 -13.79 -11.44 8.64
N SER A 59 -12.50 -11.73 8.48
CA SER A 59 -11.75 -11.46 7.25
C SER A 59 -11.78 -12.65 6.29
N VAL A 60 -12.00 -12.36 5.00
CA VAL A 60 -11.92 -13.33 3.90
C VAL A 60 -10.91 -12.82 2.88
N ASP A 61 -9.87 -13.61 2.60
CA ASP A 61 -8.84 -13.28 1.61
C ASP A 61 -8.29 -14.56 0.97
N GLN A 62 -8.68 -14.84 -0.26
CA GLN A 62 -8.26 -16.04 -1.00
C GLN A 62 -6.74 -16.10 -1.29
N ASN A 63 -6.04 -14.96 -1.21
CA ASN A 63 -4.62 -14.85 -1.53
C ASN A 63 -3.72 -14.98 -0.28
N ARG A 64 -4.29 -14.80 0.92
CA ARG A 64 -3.55 -14.81 2.20
C ARG A 64 -4.01 -15.89 3.16
N CYS A 65 -5.05 -16.64 2.82
CA CYS A 65 -5.56 -17.69 3.68
C CYS A 65 -4.57 -18.87 3.78
N SER A 66 -4.60 -19.55 4.94
CA SER A 66 -3.82 -20.77 5.14
C SER A 66 -4.43 -21.97 4.41
N ALA A 67 -3.61 -22.98 4.12
CA ALA A 67 -4.09 -24.25 3.50
C ALA A 67 -5.12 -25.00 4.37
N SER A 68 -5.20 -24.70 5.67
CA SER A 68 -6.20 -25.22 6.59
C SER A 68 -7.56 -24.49 6.53
N GLY A 69 -7.69 -23.45 5.71
CA GLY A 69 -8.95 -22.74 5.50
C GLY A 69 -9.13 -21.46 6.33
N GLY A 70 -8.18 -21.15 7.22
CA GLY A 70 -8.18 -19.94 8.05
C GLY A 70 -9.12 -19.96 9.24
N THR A 71 -8.97 -19.00 10.15
CA THR A 71 -9.79 -18.79 11.36
C THR A 71 -10.73 -17.59 11.25
N GLY A 72 -10.62 -16.80 10.18
CA GLY A 72 -11.39 -15.59 9.97
C GLY A 72 -10.81 -14.34 10.65
N SER A 73 -9.65 -14.44 11.29
CA SER A 73 -8.94 -13.26 11.77
C SER A 73 -8.21 -12.54 10.62
N SER A 74 -7.87 -11.27 10.79
CA SER A 74 -7.12 -10.51 9.77
C SER A 74 -5.74 -11.10 9.44
N ASN A 75 -5.14 -11.85 10.39
CA ASN A 75 -3.85 -12.52 10.20
C ASN A 75 -3.97 -13.94 9.62
N ASP A 76 -5.15 -14.55 9.72
CA ASP A 76 -5.45 -15.89 9.20
C ASP A 76 -6.87 -15.88 8.63
N PRO A 77 -7.10 -15.19 7.50
CA PRO A 77 -8.44 -15.02 6.91
C PRO A 77 -8.99 -16.32 6.33
N PHE A 78 -10.31 -16.40 6.20
CA PHE A 78 -10.95 -17.47 5.44
C PHE A 78 -10.58 -17.40 3.96
N CYS A 79 -10.53 -18.57 3.30
CA CYS A 79 -10.25 -18.66 1.85
C CYS A 79 -11.50 -18.39 1.00
N THR A 80 -12.70 -18.60 1.54
CA THR A 80 -13.99 -18.46 0.83
C THR A 80 -14.99 -17.67 1.67
N ILE A 81 -15.89 -16.99 0.99
CA ILE A 81 -16.99 -16.27 1.66
C ILE A 81 -17.95 -17.25 2.33
N SER A 82 -18.15 -18.41 1.71
CA SER A 82 -19.02 -19.47 2.27
C SER A 82 -18.50 -20.00 3.60
N ALA A 83 -17.18 -20.09 3.80
CA ALA A 83 -16.58 -20.49 5.08
C ALA A 83 -16.92 -19.47 6.20
N ALA A 84 -16.83 -18.18 5.90
CA ALA A 84 -17.25 -17.13 6.83
C ALA A 84 -18.78 -17.15 7.07
N ALA A 85 -19.58 -17.34 6.02
CA ALA A 85 -21.05 -17.42 6.13
C ALA A 85 -21.53 -18.55 7.03
N ALA A 86 -20.79 -19.66 7.10
CA ALA A 86 -21.11 -20.79 7.96
C ALA A 86 -20.95 -20.49 9.46
N VAL A 87 -20.11 -19.55 9.85
CA VAL A 87 -19.75 -19.28 11.26
C VAL A 87 -20.14 -17.89 11.76
N VAL A 88 -20.44 -16.93 10.87
CA VAL A 88 -20.77 -15.55 11.23
C VAL A 88 -21.88 -15.45 12.26
N GLN A 89 -21.77 -14.52 13.20
CA GLN A 89 -22.72 -14.31 14.30
C GLN A 89 -23.44 -12.95 14.15
N PRO A 90 -24.58 -12.75 14.80
CA PRO A 90 -25.25 -11.45 14.84
C PRO A 90 -24.31 -10.32 15.24
N GLY A 91 -24.38 -9.19 14.52
CA GLY A 91 -23.56 -8.01 14.72
C GLY A 91 -22.17 -8.07 14.07
N GLN A 92 -21.78 -9.20 13.46
CA GLN A 92 -20.48 -9.29 12.79
C GLN A 92 -20.56 -8.82 11.33
N THR A 93 -19.44 -8.28 10.88
CA THR A 93 -19.20 -7.99 9.47
C THR A 93 -18.23 -9.01 8.88
N VAL A 94 -18.62 -9.66 7.79
CA VAL A 94 -17.72 -10.44 6.93
C VAL A 94 -17.09 -9.48 5.92
N LEU A 95 -15.83 -9.13 6.15
CA LEU A 95 -15.06 -8.25 5.27
C LEU A 95 -14.29 -9.08 4.24
N VAL A 96 -14.59 -8.86 2.95
CA VAL A 96 -14.04 -9.66 1.86
C VAL A 96 -13.02 -8.84 1.07
N GLU A 97 -11.79 -9.32 1.02
CA GLU A 97 -10.68 -8.68 0.35
C GLU A 97 -10.75 -8.85 -1.19
N PRO A 98 -10.07 -7.99 -1.98
CA PRO A 98 -10.08 -8.04 -3.42
C PRO A 98 -9.75 -9.42 -3.99
N GLY A 99 -10.57 -9.88 -4.92
CA GLY A 99 -10.40 -11.19 -5.55
C GLY A 99 -11.61 -11.63 -6.33
N HIS A 100 -11.49 -12.79 -7.00
CA HIS A 100 -12.59 -13.43 -7.70
C HIS A 100 -12.95 -14.74 -7.02
N TYR A 101 -14.08 -14.74 -6.30
CA TYR A 101 -14.58 -15.86 -5.52
C TYR A 101 -15.55 -16.68 -6.37
N GLU A 102 -15.05 -17.79 -6.95
CA GLU A 102 -15.83 -18.68 -7.82
C GLU A 102 -16.69 -19.66 -7.00
N GLU A 103 -17.65 -19.11 -6.26
CA GLU A 103 -18.53 -19.88 -5.40
C GLU A 103 -20.00 -19.46 -5.52
N VAL A 104 -20.90 -20.29 -5.04
CA VAL A 104 -22.31 -19.93 -4.76
C VAL A 104 -22.40 -19.62 -3.28
N LEU A 105 -22.69 -18.36 -2.95
CA LEU A 105 -22.84 -17.92 -1.58
C LEU A 105 -24.28 -18.17 -1.09
N THR A 106 -24.43 -19.04 -0.11
CA THR A 106 -25.72 -19.25 0.57
C THR A 106 -25.65 -18.70 1.98
N MET A 107 -26.51 -17.74 2.29
CA MET A 107 -26.64 -17.14 3.62
C MET A 107 -27.68 -17.91 4.42
N THR A 108 -27.25 -18.57 5.49
CA THR A 108 -28.11 -19.44 6.34
C THR A 108 -28.18 -18.99 7.80
N ARG A 109 -27.53 -17.87 8.12
CA ARG A 109 -27.50 -17.32 9.48
C ARG A 109 -28.17 -15.95 9.52
N SER A 110 -28.93 -15.72 10.59
CA SER A 110 -29.65 -14.47 10.79
C SER A 110 -28.96 -13.58 11.82
N GLY A 111 -29.08 -12.26 11.61
CA GLY A 111 -28.77 -11.25 12.62
C GLY A 111 -29.92 -10.97 13.56
N THR A 112 -29.92 -9.81 14.21
CA THR A 112 -31.04 -9.21 14.91
C THR A 112 -31.24 -7.78 14.43
N PRO A 113 -32.38 -7.13 14.69
CA PRO A 113 -32.58 -5.73 14.30
C PRO A 113 -31.49 -4.79 14.86
N GLU A 114 -31.00 -5.05 16.07
CA GLU A 114 -29.96 -4.26 16.74
C GLU A 114 -28.54 -4.70 16.35
N ALA A 115 -28.39 -5.91 15.79
CA ALA A 115 -27.11 -6.53 15.46
C ALA A 115 -27.21 -7.32 14.16
N PRO A 116 -27.38 -6.65 13.00
CA PRO A 116 -27.50 -7.34 11.71
C PRO A 116 -26.15 -7.98 11.32
N ILE A 117 -26.22 -9.04 10.51
CA ILE A 117 -25.05 -9.61 9.86
C ILE A 117 -24.79 -8.86 8.55
N THR A 118 -23.55 -8.39 8.35
CA THR A 118 -23.17 -7.65 7.14
C THR A 118 -22.09 -8.40 6.37
N PHE A 119 -22.31 -8.66 5.09
CA PHE A 119 -21.28 -9.08 4.14
C PHE A 119 -20.89 -7.86 3.31
N ARG A 120 -19.61 -7.48 3.32
CA ARG A 120 -19.15 -6.28 2.64
C ARG A 120 -17.79 -6.50 1.95
N ALA A 121 -17.64 -5.96 0.75
CA ALA A 121 -16.33 -5.84 0.12
C ALA A 121 -15.45 -4.82 0.86
N SER A 122 -14.16 -5.15 1.07
CA SER A 122 -13.21 -4.27 1.77
C SER A 122 -12.69 -3.13 0.89
N ALA A 123 -12.78 -3.30 -0.42
CA ALA A 123 -12.24 -2.36 -1.40
C ALA A 123 -13.36 -1.69 -2.19
N VAL A 124 -12.94 -0.67 -2.94
CA VAL A 124 -13.84 0.06 -3.86
C VAL A 124 -14.60 -0.91 -4.76
N ARG A 125 -15.88 -0.61 -4.96
CA ARG A 125 -16.80 -1.39 -5.83
C ARG A 125 -16.10 -1.90 -7.09
N GLY A 126 -16.08 -3.22 -7.28
CA GLY A 126 -15.57 -3.89 -8.48
C GLY A 126 -14.33 -4.75 -8.30
N ASP A 127 -13.68 -4.68 -7.18
CA ASP A 127 -12.47 -5.48 -6.94
C ASP A 127 -12.79 -6.81 -6.27
N VAL A 128 -13.97 -6.96 -5.64
CA VAL A 128 -14.47 -8.23 -5.09
C VAL A 128 -15.58 -8.77 -5.95
N ARG A 129 -15.33 -9.91 -6.61
CA ARG A 129 -16.28 -10.54 -7.52
C ARG A 129 -16.73 -11.89 -6.98
N ILE A 130 -18.03 -12.17 -7.12
CA ILE A 130 -18.61 -13.47 -6.77
C ILE A 130 -19.30 -14.05 -8.00
N GLY A 131 -19.03 -15.34 -8.28
CA GLY A 131 -19.60 -16.07 -9.40
C GLY A 131 -18.56 -16.59 -10.37
N LYS A 132 -18.98 -17.32 -11.42
CA LYS A 132 -18.08 -17.96 -12.37
C LYS A 132 -17.72 -17.06 -13.55
N VAL A 133 -16.44 -17.05 -13.93
CA VAL A 133 -15.98 -16.41 -15.18
C VAL A 133 -16.63 -17.09 -16.38
N ARG A 134 -17.05 -16.30 -17.36
CA ARG A 134 -17.71 -16.73 -18.62
C ARG A 134 -16.98 -17.84 -19.40
N SER A 135 -15.73 -18.16 -19.10
CA SER A 135 -14.90 -19.11 -19.86
C SER A 135 -14.97 -20.57 -19.37
N MET A 136 -15.59 -20.83 -18.22
CA MET A 136 -15.72 -22.22 -17.74
C MET A 136 -17.09 -22.79 -18.12
N ALA A 137 -17.09 -23.57 -19.21
CA ALA A 137 -18.23 -24.29 -19.70
C ALA A 137 -18.71 -25.33 -18.65
N GLY A 138 -19.90 -25.10 -18.10
CA GLY A 138 -20.69 -26.05 -17.32
C GLY A 138 -22.02 -25.40 -16.96
N PRO A 139 -23.14 -26.12 -17.06
CA PRO A 139 -24.43 -25.57 -16.68
C PRO A 139 -24.48 -25.38 -15.16
N THR A 140 -24.25 -24.16 -14.68
CA THR A 140 -24.67 -23.79 -13.33
C THR A 140 -26.13 -23.36 -13.40
N THR A 141 -27.03 -24.24 -12.98
CA THR A 141 -28.43 -23.91 -12.76
C THR A 141 -28.56 -23.33 -11.35
N GLY A 142 -28.99 -22.08 -11.21
CA GLY A 142 -29.27 -21.45 -9.93
C GLY A 142 -28.63 -20.09 -9.75
N SER A 143 -29.01 -19.41 -8.69
CA SER A 143 -28.47 -18.08 -8.31
C SER A 143 -27.05 -18.16 -7.78
N VAL A 144 -26.29 -17.10 -7.98
CA VAL A 144 -24.92 -16.96 -7.44
C VAL A 144 -24.97 -16.66 -5.95
N ILE A 145 -25.95 -15.84 -5.52
CA ILE A 145 -26.15 -15.53 -4.12
C ILE A 145 -27.58 -15.92 -3.73
N ILE A 146 -27.71 -16.66 -2.64
CA ILE A 146 -28.97 -17.16 -2.12
C ILE A 146 -29.13 -16.68 -0.67
N VAL A 147 -30.13 -15.88 -0.43
CA VAL A 147 -30.55 -15.38 0.90
C VAL A 147 -31.91 -16.04 1.21
N ALA A 148 -31.91 -17.17 1.93
CA ALA A 148 -33.10 -17.97 2.12
C ALA A 148 -33.39 -18.24 3.58
N GLY A 149 -34.63 -17.90 4.00
CA GLY A 149 -35.14 -18.18 5.36
C GLY A 149 -34.40 -17.45 6.47
N VAL A 150 -33.74 -16.33 6.18
CA VAL A 150 -32.93 -15.54 7.13
C VAL A 150 -33.52 -14.14 7.37
N HIS A 151 -33.06 -13.50 8.43
CA HIS A 151 -33.45 -12.13 8.73
C HIS A 151 -32.28 -11.28 9.22
N ASP A 152 -32.41 -9.95 9.06
CA ASP A 152 -31.41 -8.95 9.49
C ASP A 152 -30.02 -9.22 8.89
N VAL A 153 -29.99 -9.29 7.54
CA VAL A 153 -28.78 -9.55 6.75
C VAL A 153 -28.59 -8.47 5.70
N ALA A 154 -27.35 -7.99 5.53
CA ALA A 154 -26.98 -7.02 4.52
C ALA A 154 -25.86 -7.56 3.62
N LEU A 155 -25.99 -7.32 2.29
CA LEU A 155 -24.98 -7.60 1.27
C LEU A 155 -24.56 -6.30 0.60
N ARG A 156 -23.26 -5.93 0.65
CA ARG A 156 -22.81 -4.61 0.21
C ARG A 156 -21.54 -4.65 -0.65
N ASP A 157 -21.55 -3.84 -1.70
CA ASP A 157 -20.38 -3.42 -2.49
C ASP A 157 -19.68 -4.53 -3.32
N PHE A 158 -20.32 -5.68 -3.56
CA PHE A 158 -19.79 -6.75 -4.40
C PHE A 158 -20.08 -6.54 -5.89
N VAL A 159 -19.31 -7.24 -6.75
CA VAL A 159 -19.70 -7.52 -8.12
C VAL A 159 -20.21 -8.96 -8.20
N VAL A 160 -21.48 -9.13 -8.60
CA VAL A 160 -22.12 -10.44 -8.76
C VAL A 160 -22.22 -10.77 -10.23
N GLU A 161 -21.57 -11.85 -10.64
CA GLU A 161 -21.60 -12.35 -12.01
C GLU A 161 -22.64 -13.46 -12.16
N GLY A 162 -23.86 -13.07 -12.56
CA GLY A 162 -24.99 -13.97 -12.75
C GLY A 162 -24.83 -14.93 -13.93
N VAL A 163 -25.47 -16.06 -13.84
CA VAL A 163 -25.49 -17.10 -14.88
C VAL A 163 -26.71 -16.95 -15.80
N SER A 164 -26.66 -17.53 -17.01
CA SER A 164 -27.78 -17.50 -17.94
C SER A 164 -28.98 -18.30 -17.41
N GLY A 165 -30.18 -17.71 -17.48
CA GLY A 165 -31.44 -18.33 -17.13
C GLY A 165 -31.76 -18.39 -15.62
N ALA A 166 -30.95 -17.76 -14.75
CA ALA A 166 -31.22 -17.67 -13.33
C ALA A 166 -31.02 -16.25 -12.80
N PRO A 167 -31.68 -15.88 -11.68
CA PRO A 167 -31.38 -14.64 -10.97
C PRO A 167 -29.93 -14.62 -10.47
N ALA A 168 -29.26 -13.49 -10.52
CA ALA A 168 -27.95 -13.38 -9.91
C ALA A 168 -28.04 -13.46 -8.38
N VAL A 169 -29.03 -12.81 -7.78
CA VAL A 169 -29.32 -12.85 -6.35
C VAL A 169 -30.77 -13.29 -6.15
N THR A 170 -30.99 -14.26 -5.27
CA THR A 170 -32.36 -14.65 -4.83
C THR A 170 -32.52 -14.37 -3.33
N VAL A 171 -33.62 -13.66 -2.98
CA VAL A 171 -34.07 -13.48 -1.60
C VAL A 171 -35.38 -14.25 -1.48
N ASP A 172 -35.38 -15.32 -0.67
CA ASP A 172 -36.52 -16.25 -0.55
C ASP A 172 -36.90 -16.43 0.91
N GLY A 173 -38.19 -16.24 1.25
CA GLY A 173 -38.71 -16.42 2.58
C GLY A 173 -37.99 -15.66 3.69
N SER A 174 -37.40 -14.51 3.39
CA SER A 174 -36.50 -13.79 4.28
C SER A 174 -37.08 -12.44 4.71
N THR A 175 -36.61 -11.91 5.85
CA THR A 175 -37.15 -10.67 6.42
C THR A 175 -36.03 -9.66 6.79
N ARG A 176 -36.27 -8.36 6.53
CA ARG A 176 -35.30 -7.27 6.80
C ARG A 176 -33.93 -7.58 6.18
N VAL A 177 -33.93 -7.78 4.86
CA VAL A 177 -32.74 -8.01 4.05
C VAL A 177 -32.42 -6.76 3.27
N THR A 178 -31.16 -6.36 3.30
CA THR A 178 -30.64 -5.22 2.52
C THR A 178 -29.64 -5.70 1.48
N ILE A 179 -29.93 -5.47 0.21
CA ILE A 179 -29.00 -5.67 -0.91
C ILE A 179 -28.61 -4.27 -1.39
N ASP A 180 -27.40 -3.81 -1.08
CA ASP A 180 -27.02 -2.42 -1.25
C ASP A 180 -25.68 -2.25 -1.97
N GLY A 181 -25.60 -1.35 -2.93
CA GLY A 181 -24.37 -0.93 -3.56
C GLY A 181 -23.66 -1.96 -4.44
N ASN A 182 -24.28 -3.07 -4.83
CA ASN A 182 -23.62 -4.08 -5.64
C ASN A 182 -23.71 -3.82 -7.13
N GLY A 183 -22.70 -4.27 -7.89
CA GLY A 183 -22.72 -4.34 -9.35
C GLY A 183 -23.22 -5.73 -9.79
N ILE A 184 -24.36 -5.83 -10.47
CA ILE A 184 -24.97 -7.11 -10.87
C ILE A 184 -24.97 -7.23 -12.38
N ARG A 185 -24.26 -8.24 -12.90
CA ARG A 185 -24.22 -8.58 -14.32
C ARG A 185 -24.90 -9.92 -14.56
N GLY A 186 -25.76 -9.96 -15.58
CA GLY A 186 -26.43 -11.19 -16.00
C GLY A 186 -26.21 -11.46 -17.48
N ALA A 187 -26.05 -12.74 -17.84
CA ALA A 187 -26.06 -13.19 -19.22
C ALA A 187 -27.48 -13.08 -19.85
N ALA A 188 -27.60 -13.43 -21.12
CA ALA A 188 -28.91 -13.44 -21.79
C ALA A 188 -29.95 -14.27 -20.99
N ALA A 189 -31.16 -13.74 -20.86
CA ALA A 189 -32.28 -14.34 -20.11
C ALA A 189 -32.06 -14.50 -18.58
N SER A 190 -31.05 -13.83 -17.97
CA SER A 190 -30.90 -13.76 -16.52
C SER A 190 -31.70 -12.62 -15.90
N GLU A 191 -31.96 -12.70 -14.60
CA GLU A 191 -32.52 -11.61 -13.80
C GLU A 191 -31.44 -11.05 -12.88
N GLY A 192 -31.64 -9.81 -12.42
CA GLY A 192 -30.74 -9.23 -11.44
C GLY A 192 -30.98 -9.74 -10.02
N VAL A 193 -31.99 -9.20 -9.35
CA VAL A 193 -32.44 -9.64 -8.01
C VAL A 193 -33.87 -10.16 -8.11
N ARG A 194 -34.11 -11.36 -7.54
CA ARG A 194 -35.46 -11.92 -7.36
C ARG A 194 -35.78 -11.96 -5.87
N ILE A 195 -36.97 -11.43 -5.51
CA ILE A 195 -37.51 -11.48 -4.15
C ILE A 195 -38.78 -12.34 -4.22
N THR A 196 -38.91 -13.37 -3.38
CA THR A 196 -39.97 -14.35 -3.47
C THR A 196 -40.24 -15.04 -2.09
N GLY A 197 -41.08 -16.04 -2.07
CA GLY A 197 -41.29 -16.91 -0.93
C GLY A 197 -41.90 -16.24 0.30
N GLY A 198 -42.73 -15.20 0.14
CA GLY A 198 -43.31 -14.45 1.25
C GLY A 198 -42.31 -13.60 2.02
N SER A 199 -41.22 -13.14 1.34
CA SER A 199 -40.25 -12.25 1.94
C SER A 199 -40.85 -10.92 2.38
N ARG A 200 -40.27 -10.26 3.42
CA ARG A 200 -40.79 -9.02 4.01
C ARG A 200 -39.70 -8.01 4.27
N ASP A 201 -40.04 -6.72 4.12
CA ASP A 201 -39.12 -5.61 4.43
C ASP A 201 -37.74 -5.78 3.75
N VAL A 202 -37.77 -6.13 2.46
CA VAL A 202 -36.57 -6.30 1.65
C VAL A 202 -36.24 -4.99 0.91
N THR A 203 -35.04 -4.48 1.09
CA THR A 203 -34.54 -3.28 0.40
C THR A 203 -33.48 -3.65 -0.63
N VAL A 204 -33.72 -3.26 -1.89
CA VAL A 204 -32.75 -3.34 -2.98
C VAL A 204 -32.36 -1.91 -3.37
N SER A 205 -31.16 -1.48 -3.01
CA SER A 205 -30.75 -0.08 -3.13
C SER A 205 -29.39 0.08 -3.79
N ARG A 206 -29.22 1.18 -4.51
CA ARG A 206 -27.94 1.61 -5.09
C ARG A 206 -27.23 0.55 -5.93
N GLN A 207 -28.00 -0.35 -6.55
CA GLN A 207 -27.45 -1.39 -7.41
C GLN A 207 -27.14 -0.86 -8.80
N TRP A 208 -26.17 -1.49 -9.45
CA TRP A 208 -25.88 -1.30 -10.87
C TRP A 208 -26.15 -2.58 -11.63
N PHE A 209 -27.15 -2.54 -12.47
CA PHE A 209 -27.58 -3.68 -13.25
C PHE A 209 -27.15 -3.57 -14.70
N LEU A 210 -26.53 -4.62 -15.20
CA LEU A 210 -26.33 -4.85 -16.62
C LEU A 210 -26.87 -6.25 -16.96
N ILE A 211 -28.17 -6.32 -17.30
CA ILE A 211 -28.90 -7.57 -17.49
C ILE A 211 -29.27 -7.75 -18.94
N GLY A 212 -28.92 -8.88 -19.54
CA GLY A 212 -29.10 -9.11 -20.97
C GLY A 212 -30.54 -9.43 -21.42
N GLY A 213 -31.38 -9.95 -20.56
CA GLY A 213 -32.69 -10.45 -21.00
C GLY A 213 -33.86 -10.30 -20.05
N GLY A 214 -33.69 -10.54 -18.77
CA GLY A 214 -34.75 -10.50 -17.75
C GLY A 214 -34.86 -9.13 -17.04
N PRO A 215 -35.71 -9.02 -16.01
CA PRO A 215 -35.85 -7.82 -15.22
C PRO A 215 -34.61 -7.55 -14.35
N VAL A 216 -34.35 -6.28 -14.06
CA VAL A 216 -33.28 -5.90 -13.12
C VAL A 216 -33.65 -6.28 -11.70
N VAL A 217 -34.92 -6.11 -11.31
CA VAL A 217 -35.50 -6.58 -10.06
C VAL A 217 -36.88 -7.20 -10.35
N ALA A 218 -37.11 -8.40 -9.83
CA ALA A 218 -38.38 -9.07 -9.84
C ALA A 218 -38.88 -9.27 -8.37
N VAL A 219 -39.98 -8.63 -8.02
CA VAL A 219 -40.67 -8.81 -6.74
C VAL A 219 -41.85 -9.74 -7.01
N GLY A 220 -41.81 -10.94 -6.41
CA GLY A 220 -42.78 -12.01 -6.65
C GLY A 220 -43.83 -12.09 -5.57
N ALA A 221 -44.72 -13.06 -5.77
CA ALA A 221 -45.93 -13.25 -4.96
C ALA A 221 -45.65 -13.35 -3.44
N ASP A 222 -46.65 -12.88 -2.66
CA ASP A 222 -46.63 -12.85 -1.19
C ASP A 222 -45.52 -12.00 -0.53
N THR A 223 -44.73 -11.26 -1.33
CA THR A 223 -43.75 -10.31 -0.81
C THR A 223 -44.46 -9.06 -0.27
N LEU A 224 -44.08 -8.61 0.91
CA LEU A 224 -44.63 -7.41 1.56
C LEU A 224 -43.55 -6.37 1.83
N ASN A 225 -43.92 -5.07 1.63
CA ASN A 225 -43.07 -3.91 1.93
C ASN A 225 -41.69 -3.98 1.22
N ALA A 226 -41.63 -4.45 -0.01
CA ALA A 226 -40.39 -4.40 -0.77
C ALA A 226 -40.10 -2.95 -1.19
N VAL A 227 -38.83 -2.54 -1.04
CA VAL A 227 -38.33 -1.22 -1.44
C VAL A 227 -37.24 -1.37 -2.48
N VAL A 228 -37.48 -0.87 -3.68
CA VAL A 228 -36.53 -0.86 -4.81
C VAL A 228 -36.18 0.59 -5.11
N VAL A 229 -34.99 1.05 -4.63
CA VAL A 229 -34.70 2.47 -4.58
C VAL A 229 -33.28 2.83 -4.99
N GLY A 230 -33.15 3.92 -5.75
CA GLY A 230 -31.85 4.49 -6.10
C GLY A 230 -30.98 3.55 -6.94
N ASN A 231 -31.59 2.65 -7.72
CA ASN A 231 -30.88 1.70 -8.58
C ASN A 231 -30.74 2.22 -9.99
N GLN A 232 -29.68 1.81 -10.65
CA GLN A 232 -29.44 2.05 -12.08
C GLN A 232 -29.50 0.72 -12.83
N GLY A 233 -30.29 0.63 -13.90
CA GLY A 233 -30.43 -0.60 -14.66
C GLY A 233 -30.47 -0.42 -16.15
N TYR A 234 -29.75 -1.30 -16.87
CA TYR A 234 -29.88 -1.51 -18.29
C TYR A 234 -30.33 -2.95 -18.56
N SER A 235 -31.49 -3.14 -19.20
CA SER A 235 -32.05 -4.47 -19.50
C SER A 235 -33.10 -4.44 -20.60
N ARG A 236 -33.56 -5.62 -21.01
CA ARG A 236 -34.75 -5.73 -21.90
C ARG A 236 -36.06 -5.51 -21.15
N ALA A 237 -36.15 -5.91 -19.89
CA ALA A 237 -37.28 -5.70 -19.01
C ALA A 237 -36.80 -4.93 -17.78
N GLY A 238 -37.49 -3.86 -17.39
CA GLY A 238 -37.10 -3.03 -16.25
C GLY A 238 -37.33 -3.72 -14.90
N MET A 239 -38.27 -3.22 -14.11
CA MET A 239 -38.65 -3.79 -12.81
C MET A 239 -40.03 -4.45 -12.91
N VAL A 240 -40.17 -5.62 -12.31
CA VAL A 240 -41.42 -6.39 -12.31
C VAL A 240 -41.90 -6.62 -10.87
N VAL A 241 -43.17 -6.30 -10.58
CA VAL A 241 -43.82 -6.50 -9.31
C VAL A 241 -45.05 -7.35 -9.59
N THR A 242 -45.17 -8.52 -8.97
CA THR A 242 -46.29 -9.45 -9.20
C THR A 242 -46.83 -9.97 -7.89
N ASP A 243 -48.15 -9.74 -7.63
CA ASP A 243 -48.81 -10.17 -6.40
C ASP A 243 -48.05 -9.76 -5.12
N ALA A 244 -47.52 -8.52 -5.11
CA ALA A 244 -46.69 -8.00 -4.04
C ALA A 244 -47.16 -6.58 -3.62
N PRO A 245 -48.14 -6.51 -2.71
CA PRO A 245 -48.75 -5.26 -2.29
C PRO A 245 -47.76 -4.35 -1.56
N ASP A 246 -48.06 -3.02 -1.61
CA ASP A 246 -47.32 -1.97 -0.92
C ASP A 246 -45.82 -1.90 -1.31
N THR A 247 -45.46 -2.36 -2.52
CA THR A 247 -44.11 -2.28 -3.05
C THR A 247 -43.77 -0.84 -3.46
N VAL A 248 -42.59 -0.37 -3.05
CA VAL A 248 -42.06 0.96 -3.37
C VAL A 248 -40.99 0.87 -4.44
N VAL A 249 -41.17 1.63 -5.52
CA VAL A 249 -40.21 1.78 -6.64
C VAL A 249 -39.89 3.27 -6.79
N THR A 250 -38.80 3.73 -6.18
CA THR A 250 -38.52 5.17 -6.05
C THR A 250 -37.08 5.52 -6.47
N GLY A 251 -36.91 6.62 -7.22
CA GLY A 251 -35.61 7.18 -7.53
C GLY A 251 -34.69 6.25 -8.32
N ASN A 252 -35.22 5.39 -9.17
CA ASN A 252 -34.40 4.51 -10.01
C ASN A 252 -34.18 5.10 -11.41
N THR A 253 -33.05 4.76 -12.05
CA THR A 253 -32.80 5.06 -13.46
C THR A 253 -32.82 3.78 -14.27
N ILE A 254 -33.83 3.57 -15.07
CA ILE A 254 -34.09 2.34 -15.83
C ILE A 254 -34.02 2.63 -17.33
N ILE A 255 -33.06 1.96 -17.98
CA ILE A 255 -32.90 2.04 -19.44
C ILE A 255 -33.30 0.70 -20.02
N THR A 256 -34.40 0.71 -20.79
CA THR A 256 -34.89 -0.51 -21.45
C THR A 256 -34.59 -0.50 -22.96
N THR A 257 -34.55 -1.67 -23.55
CA THR A 257 -34.34 -1.81 -25.01
C THR A 257 -35.61 -2.04 -25.79
N CYS A 258 -36.62 -2.69 -25.31
CA CYS A 258 -37.95 -2.89 -25.92
C CYS A 258 -38.92 -3.56 -24.93
N GLY A 259 -38.67 -3.41 -23.63
CA GLY A 259 -39.54 -3.95 -22.61
C GLY A 259 -40.19 -2.87 -21.75
N LYS A 260 -41.03 -3.24 -20.84
CA LYS A 260 -41.66 -2.35 -19.87
C LYS A 260 -40.62 -1.79 -18.92
N GLY A 261 -40.77 -0.55 -18.51
CA GLY A 261 -39.91 0.09 -17.52
C GLY A 261 -40.22 -0.39 -16.10
N VAL A 262 -41.46 -0.16 -15.66
CA VAL A 262 -41.99 -0.71 -14.39
C VAL A 262 -43.31 -1.45 -14.72
N ASP A 263 -43.41 -2.70 -14.37
CA ASP A 263 -44.59 -3.57 -14.61
C ASP A 263 -45.13 -4.08 -13.27
N VAL A 264 -46.26 -3.52 -12.84
CA VAL A 264 -47.01 -3.92 -11.64
C VAL A 264 -48.14 -4.82 -12.09
N ALA A 265 -47.97 -6.10 -11.96
CA ALA A 265 -48.86 -7.17 -12.42
C ALA A 265 -49.62 -7.85 -11.26
N GLY A 266 -50.65 -8.66 -11.62
CA GLY A 266 -51.42 -9.43 -10.67
C GLY A 266 -52.18 -8.54 -9.68
N ASP A 267 -52.17 -8.91 -8.41
CA ASP A 267 -52.82 -8.21 -7.31
C ASP A 267 -51.78 -7.57 -6.38
N SER A 268 -51.29 -6.37 -6.78
CA SER A 268 -50.23 -5.61 -6.06
C SER A 268 -50.73 -4.20 -5.69
N PRO A 269 -51.81 -4.06 -4.92
CA PRO A 269 -52.35 -2.75 -4.53
C PRO A 269 -51.39 -1.99 -3.64
N GLY A 270 -51.44 -0.65 -3.70
CA GLY A 270 -50.61 0.23 -2.87
C GLY A 270 -49.19 0.41 -3.40
N ALA A 271 -48.92 0.03 -4.66
CA ALA A 271 -47.60 0.26 -5.27
C ALA A 271 -47.31 1.76 -5.39
N SER A 272 -46.10 2.20 -4.96
CA SER A 272 -45.64 3.57 -5.06
C SER A 272 -44.52 3.69 -6.11
N ILE A 273 -44.77 4.36 -7.23
CA ILE A 273 -43.84 4.51 -8.36
C ILE A 273 -43.53 5.99 -8.52
N ARG A 274 -42.41 6.45 -7.92
CA ARG A 274 -42.08 7.88 -7.87
C ARG A 274 -40.61 8.17 -8.19
N ASN A 275 -40.35 9.37 -8.71
CA ASN A 275 -39.00 9.89 -8.92
C ASN A 275 -38.11 9.04 -9.85
N ASN A 276 -38.68 8.13 -10.65
CA ASN A 276 -37.89 7.27 -11.52
C ASN A 276 -37.62 7.95 -12.85
N ILE A 277 -36.45 7.67 -13.44
CA ILE A 277 -36.16 7.94 -14.86
C ILE A 277 -36.34 6.62 -15.60
N ILE A 278 -37.28 6.59 -16.58
CA ILE A 278 -37.56 5.45 -17.41
C ILE A 278 -37.38 5.88 -18.88
N ALA A 279 -36.31 5.36 -19.51
CA ALA A 279 -35.92 5.79 -20.84
C ALA A 279 -35.49 4.62 -21.71
N THR A 280 -35.48 4.86 -23.03
CA THR A 280 -34.94 3.90 -24.00
C THR A 280 -33.53 4.30 -24.40
N ALA A 281 -32.63 3.31 -24.54
CA ALA A 281 -31.24 3.56 -24.91
C ALA A 281 -31.13 4.30 -26.27
N GLY A 282 -30.52 5.48 -26.24
CA GLY A 282 -30.44 6.36 -27.43
C GLY A 282 -29.62 5.79 -28.60
N SER A 283 -28.66 4.89 -28.32
CA SER A 283 -27.87 4.21 -29.36
C SER A 283 -28.55 2.94 -29.91
N VAL A 284 -29.62 2.48 -29.29
CA VAL A 284 -30.38 1.29 -29.65
C VAL A 284 -31.87 1.64 -29.93
N ARG A 285 -32.10 2.77 -30.59
CA ARG A 285 -33.42 3.04 -31.19
C ARG A 285 -33.68 2.08 -32.37
N GLN A 286 -33.45 0.80 -32.15
CA GLN A 286 -33.95 -0.22 -33.04
C GLN A 286 -35.45 -0.27 -32.87
N ALA A 287 -36.20 -0.17 -33.97
CA ALA A 287 -37.64 -0.25 -33.94
C ALA A 287 -38.06 -1.52 -33.19
N CYS A 288 -38.75 -1.40 -32.07
CA CYS A 288 -39.29 -2.55 -31.35
C CYS A 288 -40.33 -3.23 -32.23
N ALA A 289 -40.28 -4.56 -32.26
CA ALA A 289 -41.22 -5.33 -33.08
C ALA A 289 -42.70 -5.12 -32.64
N ASP A 290 -42.88 -4.84 -31.33
CA ASP A 290 -44.15 -4.44 -30.74
C ASP A 290 -43.95 -3.25 -29.78
N PRO A 291 -44.08 -2.02 -30.28
CA PRO A 291 -43.98 -0.83 -29.42
C PRO A 291 -45.09 -0.77 -28.35
N ALA A 292 -46.26 -1.36 -28.60
CA ALA A 292 -47.38 -1.34 -27.66
C ALA A 292 -47.09 -2.17 -26.41
N ALA A 293 -46.24 -3.18 -26.51
CA ALA A 293 -45.81 -3.99 -25.38
C ALA A 293 -44.69 -3.33 -24.53
N ALA A 294 -44.12 -2.19 -25.00
CA ALA A 294 -43.02 -1.52 -24.33
C ALA A 294 -43.47 -0.26 -23.54
N ALA A 295 -44.57 -0.38 -22.78
CA ALA A 295 -45.06 0.71 -21.94
C ALA A 295 -44.02 1.09 -20.87
N ALA A 296 -43.86 2.38 -20.59
CA ALA A 296 -42.92 2.79 -19.55
C ALA A 296 -43.40 2.35 -18.15
N ILE A 297 -44.65 2.58 -17.82
CA ILE A 297 -45.26 2.14 -16.57
C ILE A 297 -46.57 1.37 -16.88
N THR A 298 -46.66 0.14 -16.35
CA THR A 298 -47.87 -0.69 -16.43
C THR A 298 -48.37 -1.02 -15.04
N VAL A 299 -49.63 -0.79 -14.75
CA VAL A 299 -50.31 -1.19 -13.53
C VAL A 299 -51.56 -1.99 -13.88
N ALA A 300 -51.59 -3.27 -13.51
CA ALA A 300 -52.71 -4.17 -13.77
C ALA A 300 -54.02 -3.73 -13.04
N ALA A 301 -55.15 -4.17 -13.49
CA ALA A 301 -56.44 -3.77 -12.93
C ALA A 301 -56.57 -4.07 -11.39
N GLY A 302 -56.10 -5.26 -10.96
CA GLY A 302 -56.09 -5.63 -9.53
C GLY A 302 -55.12 -4.79 -8.69
N SER A 303 -54.17 -4.15 -9.35
CA SER A 303 -53.08 -3.38 -8.66
C SER A 303 -53.34 -1.88 -8.60
N THR A 304 -54.44 -1.36 -9.16
CA THR A 304 -54.70 0.09 -9.23
C THR A 304 -55.08 0.72 -7.87
N ALA A 305 -55.67 -0.08 -6.98
CA ALA A 305 -56.14 0.40 -5.68
C ALA A 305 -54.98 0.91 -4.81
N ARG A 306 -55.08 2.10 -4.26
CA ARG A 306 -54.02 2.77 -3.44
C ARG A 306 -52.69 2.96 -4.14
N SER A 307 -52.53 2.53 -5.37
CA SER A 307 -51.26 2.73 -6.10
C SER A 307 -51.10 4.18 -6.57
N VAL A 308 -49.86 4.65 -6.52
CA VAL A 308 -49.49 6.05 -6.84
C VAL A 308 -48.41 6.08 -7.89
N VAL A 309 -48.61 6.84 -8.91
CA VAL A 309 -47.61 7.15 -9.98
C VAL A 309 -47.46 8.67 -10.04
N ASP A 310 -46.27 9.18 -9.68
CA ASP A 310 -46.05 10.63 -9.75
C ASP A 310 -44.51 10.96 -9.72
N HIS A 311 -44.16 12.19 -10.20
CA HIS A 311 -42.77 12.69 -10.26
C HIS A 311 -41.80 11.79 -11.07
N ASN A 312 -42.27 10.94 -11.98
CA ASN A 312 -41.38 10.16 -12.85
C ASN A 312 -40.99 11.01 -14.08
N LEU A 313 -39.82 10.67 -14.67
CA LEU A 313 -39.43 11.21 -15.96
C LEU A 313 -39.41 10.07 -16.99
N ILE A 314 -40.18 10.18 -18.02
CA ILE A 314 -40.51 9.10 -18.95
C ILE A 314 -40.14 9.49 -20.38
N ASP A 315 -39.26 8.73 -21.02
CA ASP A 315 -38.89 8.85 -22.43
C ASP A 315 -38.97 7.46 -23.11
N PRO A 316 -40.17 6.98 -23.44
CA PRO A 316 -40.38 5.65 -23.96
C PRO A 316 -39.90 5.48 -25.40
N VAL A 317 -39.88 4.23 -25.83
CA VAL A 317 -39.70 3.89 -27.25
C VAL A 317 -40.71 4.64 -28.10
N SER A 318 -40.29 5.17 -29.26
CA SER A 318 -41.16 5.86 -30.23
C SER A 318 -42.36 4.98 -30.59
N GLY A 319 -43.55 5.49 -30.29
CA GLY A 319 -44.82 4.80 -30.55
C GLY A 319 -45.34 3.88 -29.44
N GLY A 320 -44.58 3.71 -28.32
CA GLY A 320 -45.07 2.97 -27.15
C GLY A 320 -45.92 3.84 -26.23
N PRO A 321 -46.85 3.26 -25.44
CA PRO A 321 -47.60 4.01 -24.45
C PRO A 321 -46.72 4.43 -23.28
N PHE A 322 -47.01 5.63 -22.75
CA PHE A 322 -46.35 6.07 -21.49
C PHE A 322 -46.86 5.26 -20.33
N TYR A 323 -48.16 5.02 -20.27
CA TYR A 323 -48.79 4.29 -19.18
C TYR A 323 -49.78 3.25 -19.72
N VAL A 324 -49.91 2.12 -19.00
CA VAL A 324 -51.04 1.20 -19.08
C VAL A 324 -51.64 1.08 -17.70
N TRP A 325 -52.85 1.58 -17.48
CA TRP A 325 -53.49 1.60 -16.17
C TRP A 325 -54.80 0.84 -16.22
N GLY A 326 -54.95 -0.19 -15.43
CA GLY A 326 -56.11 -1.02 -15.41
C GLY A 326 -56.44 -1.66 -16.76
N GLY A 327 -55.41 -1.88 -17.58
CA GLY A 327 -55.56 -2.39 -18.97
C GLY A 327 -55.77 -1.31 -20.04
N THR A 328 -55.96 -0.04 -19.68
CA THR A 328 -56.13 1.08 -20.61
C THR A 328 -54.78 1.74 -20.93
N ALA A 329 -54.39 1.84 -22.21
CA ALA A 329 -53.14 2.45 -22.63
C ALA A 329 -53.32 3.98 -22.84
N HIS A 330 -52.33 4.74 -22.33
CA HIS A 330 -52.22 6.19 -22.48
C HIS A 330 -50.87 6.54 -23.12
N THR A 331 -50.93 7.18 -24.30
CA THR A 331 -49.73 7.62 -25.03
C THR A 331 -49.39 9.10 -24.80
N ILE A 332 -50.19 9.76 -23.97
CA ILE A 332 -50.03 11.17 -23.60
C ILE A 332 -50.27 11.27 -22.08
N ARG A 333 -49.37 11.96 -21.34
CA ARG A 333 -49.52 12.19 -19.91
C ARG A 333 -50.87 12.82 -19.53
N ASP A 334 -51.27 13.85 -20.24
CA ASP A 334 -52.50 14.62 -19.92
C ASP A 334 -53.74 13.74 -20.00
N SER A 335 -53.79 12.78 -20.91
CA SER A 335 -54.91 11.80 -20.97
C SER A 335 -54.89 10.83 -19.77
N PHE A 336 -53.73 10.48 -19.30
CA PHE A 336 -53.56 9.65 -18.11
C PHE A 336 -53.95 10.42 -16.83
N VAL A 337 -53.51 11.66 -16.69
CA VAL A 337 -53.91 12.52 -15.57
C VAL A 337 -55.45 12.72 -15.55
N ALA A 338 -56.03 13.06 -16.70
CA ALA A 338 -57.47 13.29 -16.77
C ALA A 338 -58.33 12.04 -16.43
N ALA A 339 -57.83 10.85 -16.78
CA ALA A 339 -58.55 9.58 -16.55
C ALA A 339 -58.36 9.05 -15.12
N THR A 340 -57.24 9.33 -14.49
CA THR A 340 -56.83 8.61 -13.25
C THR A 340 -56.46 9.52 -12.06
N GLY A 341 -56.19 10.80 -12.32
CA GLY A 341 -55.62 11.72 -11.35
C GLY A 341 -54.16 11.42 -10.99
N GLN A 342 -53.52 10.46 -11.64
CA GLN A 342 -52.13 10.10 -11.42
C GLN A 342 -51.19 10.84 -12.40
N GLY A 343 -49.88 10.91 -12.10
CA GLY A 343 -48.84 11.44 -12.99
C GLY A 343 -48.91 12.95 -13.19
N VAL A 344 -49.49 13.69 -12.24
CA VAL A 344 -49.64 15.15 -12.35
C VAL A 344 -48.29 15.85 -12.48
N ASN A 345 -47.27 15.38 -11.75
CA ASN A 345 -45.92 15.91 -11.77
C ASN A 345 -44.95 15.09 -12.62
N ASP A 346 -45.43 14.10 -13.36
CA ASP A 346 -44.57 13.34 -14.27
C ASP A 346 -44.11 14.23 -15.44
N LEU A 347 -42.88 14.02 -15.88
CA LEU A 347 -42.29 14.64 -17.06
C LEU A 347 -42.19 13.61 -18.19
N THR A 348 -42.69 14.00 -19.39
CA THR A 348 -42.66 13.13 -20.57
C THR A 348 -41.77 13.74 -21.65
N THR A 349 -40.46 13.73 -21.38
CA THR A 349 -39.46 14.36 -22.21
C THR A 349 -38.13 13.58 -22.10
N ASN A 350 -37.19 13.91 -22.98
CA ASN A 350 -35.84 13.32 -22.92
C ASN A 350 -35.16 13.66 -21.61
N PRO A 351 -34.68 12.67 -20.84
CA PRO A 351 -34.05 12.89 -19.54
C PRO A 351 -32.68 13.58 -19.63
N GLY A 352 -32.12 13.80 -20.81
CA GLY A 352 -30.80 14.42 -20.91
C GLY A 352 -29.71 13.61 -20.19
N ILE A 353 -29.68 12.28 -20.38
CA ILE A 353 -28.68 11.39 -19.75
C ILE A 353 -27.49 11.16 -20.66
N ASP A 354 -26.31 10.97 -20.05
CA ASP A 354 -25.13 10.41 -20.68
C ASP A 354 -24.96 8.95 -20.25
N ILE A 355 -24.80 8.06 -21.21
CA ILE A 355 -24.48 6.67 -20.99
C ILE A 355 -22.99 6.50 -21.29
N VAL A 356 -22.16 6.43 -20.25
CA VAL A 356 -20.72 6.25 -20.41
C VAL A 356 -20.39 4.77 -20.26
N ASP A 357 -20.01 4.14 -21.39
CA ASP A 357 -19.48 2.78 -21.47
C ASP A 357 -20.33 1.64 -20.91
N ILE A 358 -21.37 1.26 -21.67
CA ILE A 358 -22.26 0.12 -21.34
C ILE A 358 -21.56 -1.26 -21.39
N ASN A 359 -20.33 -1.36 -21.91
CA ASN A 359 -19.62 -2.63 -22.04
C ASN A 359 -18.77 -2.98 -20.82
N TYR A 360 -18.55 -2.04 -19.93
CA TYR A 360 -17.81 -2.24 -18.68
C TYR A 360 -18.77 -2.41 -17.49
N TRP A 361 -18.36 -3.18 -16.51
CA TRP A 361 -19.08 -3.41 -15.25
C TRP A 361 -19.24 -2.13 -14.37
N ARG A 362 -18.88 -0.99 -14.90
CA ARG A 362 -19.08 0.36 -14.36
C ARG A 362 -19.76 1.25 -15.38
N SER A 363 -20.86 0.81 -15.97
CA SER A 363 -21.66 1.67 -16.83
C SER A 363 -22.29 2.79 -16.02
N TRP A 364 -22.01 4.02 -16.42
CA TRP A 364 -22.51 5.21 -15.74
C TRP A 364 -23.65 5.82 -16.57
N ILE A 365 -24.78 6.05 -15.92
CA ILE A 365 -25.87 6.82 -16.48
C ILE A 365 -25.96 8.10 -15.67
N THR A 366 -25.43 9.20 -16.16
CA THR A 366 -25.37 10.49 -15.45
C THR A 366 -26.29 11.52 -16.10
N LEU A 367 -26.65 12.58 -15.38
CA LEU A 367 -27.45 13.69 -15.88
C LEU A 367 -26.56 14.74 -16.54
N ARG A 368 -26.96 15.16 -17.75
CA ARG A 368 -26.32 16.30 -18.45
C ARG A 368 -26.68 17.61 -17.76
N PRO A 369 -25.86 18.67 -17.91
CA PRO A 369 -26.27 20.02 -17.59
C PRO A 369 -27.59 20.37 -18.29
N GLY A 370 -28.57 20.92 -17.54
CA GLY A 370 -29.88 21.29 -18.07
C GLY A 370 -30.84 20.11 -18.29
N SER A 371 -30.54 18.92 -17.74
CA SER A 371 -31.49 17.83 -17.67
C SER A 371 -32.74 18.23 -16.88
N PRO A 372 -33.96 17.90 -17.39
CA PRO A 372 -35.21 18.18 -16.66
C PRO A 372 -35.35 17.30 -15.38
N ALA A 373 -34.47 16.33 -15.16
CA ALA A 373 -34.46 15.52 -13.97
C ALA A 373 -33.83 16.25 -12.76
N ILE A 374 -33.02 17.30 -13.04
CA ILE A 374 -32.28 18.02 -11.99
C ILE A 374 -33.28 18.81 -11.13
N ASP A 375 -33.12 18.76 -9.81
CA ASP A 375 -33.89 19.50 -8.81
C ASP A 375 -35.42 19.42 -9.00
N SER A 376 -35.91 18.23 -9.41
CA SER A 376 -37.31 18.07 -9.82
C SER A 376 -38.04 16.90 -9.17
N ALA A 377 -37.43 16.21 -8.20
CA ALA A 377 -38.02 15.06 -7.54
C ALA A 377 -38.94 15.42 -6.35
N ASP A 378 -39.78 14.48 -5.93
CA ASP A 378 -40.49 14.54 -4.65
C ASP A 378 -39.55 14.10 -3.52
N GLY A 379 -39.04 15.07 -2.77
CA GLY A 379 -38.14 14.84 -1.63
C GLY A 379 -38.77 14.06 -0.46
N SER A 380 -40.11 13.93 -0.45
CA SER A 380 -40.87 13.19 0.56
C SER A 380 -41.33 11.82 0.11
N ALA A 381 -40.91 11.35 -1.07
CA ALA A 381 -41.32 10.06 -1.64
C ALA A 381 -40.97 8.91 -0.72
N PRO A 382 -41.89 7.91 -0.55
CA PRO A 382 -41.62 6.72 0.25
C PRO A 382 -40.35 6.00 -0.19
N GLY A 383 -39.54 5.51 0.76
CA GLY A 383 -38.33 4.76 0.49
C GLY A 383 -37.13 5.61 0.04
N ALA A 384 -37.26 6.93 -0.05
CA ALA A 384 -36.17 7.79 -0.48
C ALA A 384 -34.93 7.64 0.43
N LEU A 385 -33.78 7.41 -0.20
CA LEU A 385 -32.48 7.29 0.49
C LEU A 385 -31.97 8.67 0.94
N PRO A 386 -31.06 8.73 1.92
CA PRO A 386 -30.39 9.98 2.29
C PRO A 386 -29.34 10.46 1.28
N SER A 387 -28.97 9.61 0.31
CA SER A 387 -27.91 9.83 -0.66
C SER A 387 -28.23 9.15 -1.99
N ASP A 388 -27.53 9.59 -3.06
CA ASP A 388 -27.65 9.01 -4.39
C ASP A 388 -27.03 7.58 -4.50
N ILE A 389 -26.98 7.03 -5.71
CA ILE A 389 -26.41 5.69 -5.99
C ILE A 389 -24.96 5.53 -5.59
N LEU A 390 -24.21 6.62 -5.46
CA LEU A 390 -22.79 6.64 -5.07
C LEU A 390 -22.58 6.94 -3.59
N GLY A 391 -23.64 7.30 -2.86
CA GLY A 391 -23.56 7.78 -1.51
C GLY A 391 -23.34 9.29 -1.42
N ASN A 392 -23.48 10.04 -2.52
CA ASN A 392 -23.39 11.49 -2.45
C ASN A 392 -24.66 12.11 -1.86
N PRO A 393 -24.53 13.15 -1.00
CA PRO A 393 -25.70 13.87 -0.52
C PRO A 393 -26.42 14.59 -1.68
N TYR A 394 -27.70 14.83 -1.51
CA TYR A 394 -28.45 15.66 -2.42
C TYR A 394 -27.99 17.12 -2.33
N SER A 395 -27.88 17.78 -3.50
CA SER A 395 -27.25 19.10 -3.65
C SER A 395 -28.01 19.94 -4.67
N ASP A 396 -28.36 21.16 -4.32
CA ASP A 396 -28.98 22.15 -5.20
C ASP A 396 -28.06 22.52 -6.38
N ASP A 397 -28.48 22.32 -7.61
CA ASP A 397 -27.79 22.84 -8.80
C ASP A 397 -28.16 24.32 -9.02
N PRO A 398 -27.25 25.27 -8.73
CA PRO A 398 -27.57 26.69 -8.87
C PRO A 398 -27.91 27.11 -10.30
N ALA A 399 -27.70 26.27 -11.30
CA ALA A 399 -28.03 26.51 -12.69
C ALA A 399 -29.39 25.90 -13.09
N ALA A 400 -30.04 25.12 -12.23
CA ALA A 400 -31.35 24.52 -12.45
C ALA A 400 -32.44 25.19 -11.62
N ALA A 401 -33.67 25.15 -12.05
CA ALA A 401 -34.80 25.63 -11.28
C ALA A 401 -35.33 24.51 -10.38
N ASN A 402 -35.49 24.78 -9.09
CA ASN A 402 -36.08 23.85 -8.13
C ASN A 402 -37.57 23.68 -8.43
N THR A 403 -37.92 22.60 -9.13
CA THR A 403 -39.28 22.26 -9.54
C THR A 403 -39.86 21.06 -8.81
N GLY A 404 -39.06 20.45 -7.93
CA GLY A 404 -39.43 19.35 -7.06
C GLY A 404 -40.36 19.76 -5.92
N THR A 405 -40.75 18.80 -5.08
CA THR A 405 -41.62 19.00 -3.92
C THR A 405 -40.96 18.41 -2.66
N GLY A 406 -41.38 18.88 -1.48
CA GLY A 406 -40.84 18.41 -0.20
C GLY A 406 -39.64 19.19 0.28
N SER A 407 -38.90 18.63 1.25
CA SER A 407 -37.67 19.24 1.79
C SER A 407 -36.45 18.71 1.02
N GLY A 408 -35.71 19.62 0.45
CA GLY A 408 -34.42 19.31 -0.20
C GLY A 408 -34.50 19.36 -1.72
N TYR A 409 -33.36 19.50 -2.31
CA TYR A 409 -33.14 19.50 -3.75
C TYR A 409 -32.72 18.10 -4.14
N ARG A 410 -33.53 17.41 -4.92
CA ARG A 410 -33.27 16.05 -5.37
C ARG A 410 -33.48 15.92 -6.84
N ASP A 411 -32.59 15.21 -7.47
CA ASP A 411 -32.77 14.80 -8.86
C ASP A 411 -33.70 13.61 -8.96
N ARG A 412 -34.43 13.50 -10.08
CA ARG A 412 -35.11 12.25 -10.40
C ARG A 412 -34.10 11.20 -10.83
N GLY A 413 -34.39 9.94 -10.49
CA GLY A 413 -33.52 8.82 -10.79
C GLY A 413 -32.51 8.49 -9.70
N ALA A 414 -31.51 7.67 -10.05
CA ALA A 414 -30.55 7.13 -9.11
C ALA A 414 -29.35 8.07 -8.84
N TRP A 415 -29.16 9.05 -9.70
CA TRP A 415 -28.03 9.99 -9.66
C TRP A 415 -28.46 11.35 -9.17
N GLU A 416 -27.64 11.92 -8.30
CA GLU A 416 -27.66 13.33 -8.01
C GLU A 416 -26.57 14.04 -8.82
N ARG A 417 -26.92 15.05 -9.55
CA ARG A 417 -25.95 15.85 -10.25
C ARG A 417 -25.14 16.69 -9.27
N GLN A 418 -23.87 16.40 -9.21
CA GLN A 418 -22.92 17.12 -8.36
C GLN A 418 -22.16 18.15 -9.20
N GLY A 419 -21.65 19.21 -8.53
CA GLY A 419 -20.70 20.14 -9.14
C GLY A 419 -19.44 19.42 -9.64
N THR A 420 -18.78 20.01 -10.62
CA THR A 420 -17.48 19.50 -11.08
C THR A 420 -16.48 19.68 -9.93
N LEU A 421 -16.04 18.56 -9.35
CA LEU A 421 -14.82 18.60 -8.57
C LEU A 421 -13.66 18.76 -9.54
N ASP A 422 -12.99 19.89 -9.43
CA ASP A 422 -11.63 19.99 -9.91
C ASP A 422 -10.80 19.05 -9.00
N PRO A 423 -10.01 18.13 -9.54
CA PRO A 423 -9.25 17.18 -8.74
C PRO A 423 -8.32 17.80 -7.70
N GLY A 424 -8.11 19.13 -7.69
CA GLY A 424 -7.27 19.78 -6.70
C GLY A 424 -5.82 19.30 -6.71
N ALA A 425 -5.00 19.82 -5.82
CA ALA A 425 -3.61 19.40 -5.69
C ALA A 425 -3.47 18.27 -4.66
N ILE A 426 -2.67 17.26 -4.98
CA ILE A 426 -2.20 16.27 -3.99
C ILE A 426 -0.78 16.64 -3.55
N ASP A 427 -0.50 16.46 -2.27
CA ASP A 427 0.81 16.61 -1.66
C ASP A 427 1.10 15.36 -0.81
N ILE A 428 2.34 14.93 -0.78
CA ILE A 428 2.81 13.89 0.12
C ILE A 428 4.11 14.32 0.78
N ARG A 429 4.15 14.26 2.12
CA ARG A 429 5.33 14.62 2.92
C ARG A 429 5.68 13.49 3.87
N ARG A 430 6.94 13.42 4.26
CA ARG A 430 7.35 12.57 5.38
C ARG A 430 6.70 13.07 6.66
N ALA A 431 6.28 12.15 7.54
CA ALA A 431 5.63 12.51 8.80
C ALA A 431 6.65 13.14 9.76
N ALA A 432 6.44 14.39 10.16
CA ALA A 432 7.32 15.07 11.11
C ALA A 432 7.34 14.32 12.45
N GLY A 433 8.52 13.95 12.94
CA GLY A 433 8.69 13.19 14.18
C GLY A 433 8.21 11.73 14.12
N GLY A 434 7.79 11.24 12.95
CA GLY A 434 7.39 9.85 12.70
C GLY A 434 8.58 8.93 12.42
N ALA A 435 8.29 7.65 12.21
CA ALA A 435 9.29 6.68 11.73
C ALA A 435 9.77 7.05 10.32
N PRO A 436 10.97 6.63 9.90
CA PRO A 436 11.60 7.12 8.66
C PRO A 436 10.81 6.78 7.38
N LEU A 437 9.90 5.81 7.43
CA LEU A 437 9.04 5.40 6.31
C LEU A 437 7.61 5.95 6.41
N ASP A 438 7.29 6.73 7.45
CA ASP A 438 5.98 7.32 7.64
C ASP A 438 5.78 8.55 6.75
N THR A 439 4.64 8.60 6.11
CA THR A 439 4.24 9.70 5.23
C THR A 439 2.83 10.19 5.57
N VAL A 440 2.54 11.41 5.17
CA VAL A 440 1.20 11.99 5.21
C VAL A 440 0.87 12.50 3.82
N ALA A 441 -0.17 11.96 3.22
CA ALA A 441 -0.73 12.45 1.98
C ALA A 441 -1.90 13.41 2.29
N THR A 442 -1.98 14.53 1.57
CA THR A 442 -3.02 15.56 1.73
C THR A 442 -3.52 15.99 0.36
N ILE A 443 -4.84 16.04 0.19
CA ILE A 443 -5.50 16.55 -0.99
C ILE A 443 -6.06 17.94 -0.64
N THR A 444 -5.89 18.90 -1.53
CA THR A 444 -6.52 20.22 -1.44
C THR A 444 -7.58 20.28 -2.53
N PRO A 445 -8.83 19.82 -2.27
CA PRO A 445 -9.88 19.81 -3.28
C PRO A 445 -10.33 21.25 -3.58
N SER A 446 -10.56 21.56 -4.86
CA SER A 446 -11.29 22.73 -5.27
C SER A 446 -12.71 22.32 -5.68
N HIS A 447 -13.72 22.99 -5.16
CA HIS A 447 -15.12 22.69 -5.42
C HIS A 447 -15.77 23.87 -6.12
N SER A 448 -16.59 23.55 -7.13
CA SER A 448 -17.48 24.55 -7.74
C SER A 448 -18.79 24.72 -6.98
N TRP A 449 -19.21 23.72 -6.18
CA TRP A 449 -20.40 23.74 -5.32
C TRP A 449 -20.06 23.29 -3.90
N PRO A 450 -20.84 23.72 -2.89
CA PRO A 450 -20.69 23.17 -1.56
C PRO A 450 -21.13 21.70 -1.59
N VAL A 451 -20.21 20.82 -1.25
CA VAL A 451 -20.47 19.39 -1.12
C VAL A 451 -20.44 19.03 0.35
N GLU A 452 -21.59 18.67 0.93
CA GLU A 452 -21.64 18.13 2.29
C GLU A 452 -21.02 16.72 2.31
N ARG A 453 -20.41 16.35 3.44
CA ARG A 453 -19.49 15.22 3.55
C ARG A 453 -20.19 13.92 3.89
N GLU A 454 -19.89 12.85 3.18
CA GLU A 454 -20.16 11.49 3.60
C GLU A 454 -18.91 10.60 3.53
N GLU A 455 -18.98 9.44 4.19
CA GLU A 455 -17.88 8.50 4.40
C GLU A 455 -17.24 7.97 3.09
N GLY A 456 -15.91 7.85 3.06
CA GLY A 456 -15.18 7.17 2.00
C GLY A 456 -14.84 8.01 0.75
N ARG A 457 -14.74 9.33 0.87
CA ARG A 457 -14.56 10.26 -0.26
C ARG A 457 -13.24 10.22 -0.97
N TYR A 458 -12.18 9.94 -0.22
CA TYR A 458 -10.81 10.05 -0.72
C TYR A 458 -10.19 8.66 -0.74
N ALA A 459 -9.84 8.18 -1.91
CA ALA A 459 -9.11 6.94 -2.07
C ALA A 459 -7.66 7.24 -2.48
N PHE A 460 -6.71 6.93 -1.63
CA PHE A 460 -5.28 7.14 -1.84
C PHE A 460 -4.62 5.83 -2.26
N ARG A 461 -3.88 5.84 -3.38
CA ARG A 461 -3.05 4.71 -3.82
C ARG A 461 -1.57 5.07 -3.66
N PHE A 462 -0.84 4.24 -2.94
CA PHE A 462 0.55 4.50 -2.56
C PHE A 462 1.59 3.86 -3.49
N GLY A 463 1.18 3.31 -4.63
CA GLY A 463 2.09 2.84 -5.68
C GLY A 463 2.92 1.59 -5.32
N ASP A 464 2.78 1.05 -4.13
CA ASP A 464 3.50 -0.12 -3.61
C ASP A 464 2.69 -1.43 -3.71
N GLN A 465 1.67 -1.44 -4.58
CA GLN A 465 0.74 -2.56 -4.83
C GLN A 465 -0.19 -2.90 -3.65
N THR A 466 -0.23 -2.08 -2.60
CA THR A 466 -1.23 -2.22 -1.55
C THR A 466 -2.61 -1.74 -2.02
N ALA A 467 -3.66 -2.21 -1.35
CA ALA A 467 -5.02 -1.73 -1.59
C ALA A 467 -5.13 -0.23 -1.29
N PRO A 468 -5.97 0.52 -2.03
CA PRO A 468 -6.20 1.93 -1.75
C PRO A 468 -6.65 2.17 -0.31
N ARG A 469 -6.14 3.21 0.31
CA ARG A 469 -6.63 3.69 1.62
C ARG A 469 -7.78 4.65 1.40
N ILE A 470 -8.93 4.32 1.97
CA ILE A 470 -10.14 5.15 1.91
C ILE A 470 -10.22 6.01 3.17
N SER A 471 -10.52 7.29 3.00
CA SER A 471 -10.61 8.28 4.08
C SER A 471 -11.77 9.22 3.85
N ASP A 472 -12.42 9.64 4.91
CA ASP A 472 -13.50 10.65 4.90
C ASP A 472 -12.96 12.07 4.93
N VAL A 473 -11.67 12.20 5.26
CA VAL A 473 -10.96 13.46 5.26
C VAL A 473 -9.91 13.48 4.16
N PRO A 474 -9.58 14.66 3.59
CA PRO A 474 -8.60 14.79 2.52
C PRO A 474 -7.16 14.60 3.01
N ARG A 475 -6.95 13.70 3.96
CA ARG A 475 -5.65 13.43 4.56
C ARG A 475 -5.58 11.99 5.06
N VAL A 476 -4.43 11.34 4.83
CA VAL A 476 -4.17 9.98 5.34
C VAL A 476 -2.70 9.83 5.71
N SER A 477 -2.43 9.12 6.80
CA SER A 477 -1.08 8.67 7.17
C SER A 477 -0.83 7.29 6.59
N TYR A 478 0.38 7.07 6.08
CA TYR A 478 0.77 5.81 5.48
C TYR A 478 2.24 5.49 5.76
N THR A 479 2.53 4.24 6.12
CA THR A 479 3.88 3.74 6.34
C THR A 479 4.29 2.85 5.17
N TYR A 480 5.30 3.25 4.42
CA TYR A 480 5.90 2.41 3.38
C TYR A 480 6.73 1.28 3.99
N ARG A 481 6.81 0.15 3.31
CA ARG A 481 7.61 -1.00 3.79
C ARG A 481 9.11 -0.81 3.56
N ARG A 482 9.51 -0.03 2.56
CA ARG A 482 10.91 0.18 2.15
C ARG A 482 11.18 1.65 1.83
N ALA A 483 12.43 2.05 2.00
CA ALA A 483 12.90 3.36 1.61
C ALA A 483 13.02 3.50 0.09
N GLY A 484 12.81 4.71 -0.40
CA GLY A 484 12.89 5.07 -1.79
C GLY A 484 11.90 6.17 -2.17
N VAL A 485 11.53 6.23 -3.43
CA VAL A 485 10.46 7.13 -3.89
C VAL A 485 9.12 6.60 -3.42
N ALA A 486 8.42 7.42 -2.68
CA ALA A 486 7.10 7.19 -2.13
C ALA A 486 6.12 8.09 -2.88
N CYS A 487 5.35 7.52 -3.79
CA CYS A 487 4.38 8.26 -4.60
C CYS A 487 2.96 7.91 -4.20
N VAL A 488 2.08 8.89 -4.24
CA VAL A 488 0.66 8.72 -4.03
C VAL A 488 -0.12 9.34 -5.18
N ASP A 489 -1.06 8.64 -5.71
CA ASP A 489 -2.15 9.17 -6.52
C ASP A 489 -3.48 9.00 -5.77
N TYR A 490 -4.50 9.72 -6.20
CA TYR A 490 -5.76 9.70 -5.49
C TYR A 490 -6.96 9.73 -6.44
N TYR A 491 -8.07 9.28 -5.88
CA TYR A 491 -9.39 9.45 -6.47
C TYR A 491 -10.27 10.16 -5.44
N VAL A 492 -10.90 11.23 -5.85
CA VAL A 492 -11.95 11.86 -5.07
C VAL A 492 -13.27 11.34 -5.60
N SER A 493 -14.11 10.82 -4.73
CA SER A 493 -15.46 10.45 -5.04
C SER A 493 -16.45 11.43 -4.43
N PRO A 494 -17.01 12.37 -5.17
CA PRO A 494 -18.43 12.60 -5.01
C PRO A 494 -19.22 11.75 -5.98
N ASN A 495 -18.68 11.43 -7.15
CA ASN A 495 -19.34 10.65 -8.18
C ASN A 495 -18.53 9.40 -8.58
N GLY A 496 -17.89 8.74 -7.60
CA GLY A 496 -17.14 7.52 -7.77
C GLY A 496 -16.50 7.38 -9.15
N PHE A 497 -15.22 7.70 -9.30
CA PHE A 497 -14.45 7.35 -10.48
C PHE A 497 -14.70 8.15 -11.77
N ARG A 498 -14.34 9.41 -11.82
CA ARG A 498 -13.91 9.93 -13.11
C ARG A 498 -12.59 9.26 -13.50
N ARG A 499 -12.64 8.25 -14.38
CA ARG A 499 -11.60 8.15 -15.39
C ARG A 499 -11.70 9.42 -16.19
N VAL A 500 -10.76 10.32 -16.03
CA VAL A 500 -10.53 11.34 -17.05
C VAL A 500 -10.23 10.59 -18.34
N ASN A 501 -11.02 10.84 -19.33
CA ASN A 501 -11.06 10.23 -20.66
C ASN A 501 -9.76 9.58 -21.12
N GLY A 502 -9.84 8.26 -21.43
CA GLY A 502 -9.14 7.62 -22.55
C GLY A 502 -7.63 7.76 -22.57
N GLY A 503 -6.96 7.53 -21.47
CA GLY A 503 -5.53 7.43 -21.43
C GLY A 503 -5.13 7.11 -20.00
N VAL A 504 -4.10 6.30 -19.81
CA VAL A 504 -3.34 6.23 -18.57
C VAL A 504 -2.68 7.61 -18.39
N GLY A 505 -3.50 8.64 -18.18
CA GLY A 505 -3.07 9.98 -17.81
C GLY A 505 -2.77 9.97 -16.33
N ARG A 506 -1.50 10.00 -15.97
CA ARG A 506 -1.01 10.45 -14.69
C ARG A 506 -1.52 11.88 -14.46
N THR A 507 -2.69 12.03 -13.90
CA THR A 507 -3.13 13.31 -13.38
C THR A 507 -2.86 13.28 -11.89
N ASP A 508 -1.93 14.12 -11.48
CA ASP A 508 -1.65 14.51 -10.11
C ASP A 508 -1.16 13.37 -9.19
N GLN A 509 -0.01 12.82 -9.54
CA GLN A 509 0.80 12.03 -8.63
C GLN A 509 1.74 12.96 -7.86
N ALA A 510 1.69 12.91 -6.53
CA ALA A 510 2.70 13.54 -5.68
C ALA A 510 3.68 12.48 -5.18
N CYS A 511 4.94 12.85 -5.09
CA CYS A 511 5.99 11.96 -4.60
C CYS A 511 6.86 12.65 -3.57
N THR A 512 7.36 11.87 -2.61
CA THR A 512 8.43 12.26 -1.68
C THR A 512 9.49 11.17 -1.64
N VAL A 513 10.57 11.37 -0.91
CA VAL A 513 11.61 10.35 -0.70
C VAL A 513 11.63 9.95 0.77
N THR A 514 11.46 8.67 1.04
CA THR A 514 11.60 8.10 2.39
C THR A 514 12.97 7.43 2.54
N GLY A 515 13.53 7.49 3.75
CA GLY A 515 14.77 6.81 4.11
C GLY A 515 14.53 5.68 5.10
N SER A 516 15.59 4.97 5.48
CA SER A 516 15.55 3.87 6.45
C SER A 516 16.64 4.03 7.50
N HIS A 517 16.44 3.41 8.66
CA HIS A 517 17.36 3.36 9.78
C HIS A 517 18.26 2.11 9.70
N TYR A 518 19.44 2.19 10.31
CA TYR A 518 20.42 1.11 10.33
C TYR A 518 20.36 0.29 11.61
N THR A 519 20.40 -1.03 11.47
CA THR A 519 20.59 -1.98 12.58
C THR A 519 21.89 -2.73 12.38
N ALA A 520 22.86 -2.50 13.29
CA ALA A 520 24.10 -3.25 13.32
C ALA A 520 23.86 -4.64 13.91
N VAL A 521 24.43 -5.67 13.29
CA VAL A 521 24.40 -7.05 13.81
C VAL A 521 25.83 -7.53 14.10
N ALA A 522 25.94 -8.58 14.90
CA ALA A 522 27.20 -9.29 15.01
C ALA A 522 27.57 -9.87 13.63
N PRO A 523 28.84 -9.75 13.19
CA PRO A 523 29.25 -10.26 11.90
C PRO A 523 28.83 -11.74 11.71
N THR A 524 28.00 -12.01 10.71
CA THR A 524 27.39 -13.32 10.48
C THR A 524 27.62 -13.76 9.04
N ARG A 525 28.22 -14.93 8.84
CA ARG A 525 28.45 -15.47 7.49
C ARG A 525 27.16 -15.94 6.86
N LEU A 526 26.81 -15.36 5.71
CA LEU A 526 25.62 -15.71 4.90
C LEU A 526 25.99 -16.55 3.67
N LEU A 527 27.20 -16.37 3.13
CA LEU A 527 27.68 -17.07 1.94
C LEU A 527 29.12 -17.52 2.16
N ASP A 528 29.41 -18.77 1.85
CA ASP A 528 30.77 -19.31 1.67
C ASP A 528 30.76 -20.43 0.66
N THR A 529 31.21 -20.15 -0.57
CA THR A 529 31.19 -21.14 -1.66
C THR A 529 32.18 -22.29 -1.48
N ARG A 530 33.09 -22.18 -0.49
CA ARG A 530 34.02 -23.24 -0.10
C ARG A 530 33.39 -24.26 0.84
N ALA A 531 32.31 -23.89 1.51
CA ALA A 531 31.68 -24.67 2.57
C ALA A 531 30.18 -24.96 2.30
N ALA A 532 29.69 -24.73 1.09
CA ALA A 532 28.27 -24.86 0.72
C ALA A 532 27.31 -24.09 1.64
N LEU A 533 27.75 -22.94 2.17
CA LEU A 533 26.87 -22.05 2.93
C LEU A 533 26.24 -21.01 1.98
N GLY A 534 24.93 -20.88 2.05
CA GLY A 534 24.16 -19.99 1.16
C GLY A 534 24.03 -20.45 -0.29
N ILE A 535 24.58 -21.61 -0.62
CA ILE A 535 24.51 -22.28 -1.92
C ILE A 535 24.42 -23.79 -1.71
N PRO A 536 23.87 -24.55 -2.70
CA PRO A 536 23.63 -26.00 -2.51
C PRO A 536 24.89 -26.86 -2.55
N THR A 537 25.99 -26.42 -3.14
CA THR A 537 27.21 -27.21 -3.33
C THR A 537 28.48 -26.41 -3.12
N THR A 538 29.55 -27.07 -2.68
CA THR A 538 30.90 -26.50 -2.64
C THR A 538 31.48 -26.44 -4.04
N ALA A 539 31.52 -25.25 -4.65
CA ALA A 539 32.13 -25.02 -5.95
C ALA A 539 32.61 -23.58 -6.10
N PRO A 540 33.72 -23.33 -6.79
CA PRO A 540 34.07 -21.98 -7.20
C PRO A 540 33.03 -21.47 -8.23
N VAL A 541 32.77 -20.18 -8.19
CA VAL A 541 31.92 -19.52 -9.19
C VAL A 541 32.66 -19.40 -10.50
N ALA A 542 32.13 -19.97 -11.57
CA ALA A 542 32.76 -19.95 -12.89
C ALA A 542 32.85 -18.51 -13.48
N ALA A 543 33.64 -18.38 -14.56
CA ALA A 543 33.70 -17.16 -15.37
C ALA A 543 32.28 -16.74 -15.83
N GLY A 544 31.86 -15.51 -15.58
CA GLY A 544 30.51 -15.00 -15.86
C GLY A 544 29.40 -15.67 -15.03
N GLY A 545 29.75 -16.53 -14.07
CA GLY A 545 28.80 -17.21 -13.22
C GLY A 545 28.20 -16.29 -12.15
N ARG A 546 26.97 -16.63 -11.72
CA ARG A 546 26.21 -15.85 -10.74
C ARG A 546 25.75 -16.73 -9.58
N VAL A 547 25.90 -16.22 -8.37
CA VAL A 547 25.32 -16.77 -7.14
C VAL A 547 24.08 -15.93 -6.78
N THR A 548 22.97 -16.60 -6.53
CA THR A 548 21.78 -16.00 -5.92
C THR A 548 21.85 -16.28 -4.42
N LEU A 549 21.80 -15.23 -3.61
CA LEU A 549 21.70 -15.34 -2.16
C LEU A 549 20.27 -15.04 -1.75
N ASP A 550 19.55 -16.07 -1.33
CA ASP A 550 18.17 -15.94 -0.82
C ASP A 550 18.22 -15.49 0.65
N LEU A 551 17.43 -14.47 0.96
CA LEU A 551 17.38 -13.80 2.24
C LEU A 551 15.92 -13.74 2.72
N PRO A 552 15.32 -14.84 3.21
CA PRO A 552 13.92 -14.82 3.64
C PRO A 552 13.69 -13.88 4.82
N GLN A 553 14.72 -13.75 5.67
CA GLN A 553 14.78 -12.78 6.78
C GLN A 553 16.23 -12.41 7.07
N VAL A 554 16.45 -11.26 7.70
CA VAL A 554 17.75 -10.79 8.15
C VAL A 554 17.60 -10.22 9.56
N GLY A 555 18.34 -10.78 10.53
CA GLY A 555 18.24 -10.35 11.94
C GLY A 555 16.84 -10.51 12.54
N GLY A 556 16.03 -11.47 12.06
CA GLY A 556 14.64 -11.68 12.48
C GLY A 556 13.62 -10.77 11.80
N VAL A 557 14.05 -9.87 10.91
CA VAL A 557 13.17 -9.00 10.12
C VAL A 557 12.90 -9.63 8.75
N PRO A 558 11.62 -9.75 8.31
CA PRO A 558 11.29 -10.25 6.97
C PRO A 558 11.99 -9.43 5.89
N ALA A 559 12.49 -10.09 4.86
CA ALA A 559 13.18 -9.41 3.75
C ALA A 559 12.32 -8.37 3.04
N ALA A 560 11.00 -8.53 3.06
CA ALA A 560 10.04 -7.56 2.53
C ALA A 560 10.13 -6.18 3.20
N ASP A 561 10.58 -6.12 4.45
CA ASP A 561 10.67 -4.89 5.27
C ASP A 561 12.13 -4.36 5.36
N ILE A 562 13.05 -4.97 4.59
CA ILE A 562 14.45 -4.57 4.50
C ILE A 562 14.68 -3.78 3.22
N SER A 563 15.19 -2.57 3.37
CA SER A 563 15.55 -1.70 2.24
C SER A 563 16.89 -2.10 1.62
N SER A 564 17.90 -2.38 2.46
CA SER A 564 19.26 -2.75 2.04
C SER A 564 19.98 -3.55 3.12
N ILE A 565 21.00 -4.30 2.71
CA ILE A 565 21.94 -4.98 3.62
C ILE A 565 23.36 -4.47 3.41
N VAL A 566 24.18 -4.59 4.44
CA VAL A 566 25.60 -4.26 4.45
C VAL A 566 26.40 -5.53 4.65
N LEU A 567 27.21 -5.87 3.65
CA LEU A 567 27.98 -7.11 3.58
C LEU A 567 29.47 -6.81 3.43
N ASN A 568 30.33 -7.52 4.16
CA ASN A 568 31.72 -7.64 3.76
C ASN A 568 31.83 -8.82 2.76
N VAL A 569 32.09 -8.50 1.50
CA VAL A 569 32.22 -9.49 0.41
C VAL A 569 33.69 -9.74 0.16
N THR A 570 34.11 -10.99 0.29
CA THR A 570 35.50 -11.42 0.05
C THR A 570 35.59 -12.31 -1.17
N VAL A 571 36.44 -11.95 -2.11
CA VAL A 571 36.88 -12.84 -3.19
C VAL A 571 38.14 -13.58 -2.74
N THR A 572 38.19 -14.89 -2.92
CA THR A 572 39.37 -15.67 -2.57
C THR A 572 39.66 -16.75 -3.62
N GLY A 573 40.93 -17.02 -3.84
CA GLY A 573 41.41 -17.99 -4.84
C GLY A 573 41.04 -17.66 -6.29
N PRO A 574 40.99 -16.40 -6.74
CA PRO A 574 40.70 -16.09 -8.12
C PRO A 574 41.77 -16.64 -9.05
N THR A 575 41.38 -17.26 -10.16
CA THR A 575 42.32 -17.83 -11.14
C THR A 575 42.77 -16.81 -12.19
N THR A 576 42.05 -15.73 -12.39
CA THR A 576 42.39 -14.59 -13.28
C THR A 576 42.05 -13.27 -12.59
N ALA A 577 42.54 -12.17 -13.08
CA ALA A 577 42.11 -10.83 -12.68
C ALA A 577 40.66 -10.58 -13.14
N GLY A 578 39.95 -9.73 -12.40
CA GLY A 578 38.59 -9.33 -12.71
C GLY A 578 37.91 -8.60 -11.55
N PHE A 579 36.59 -8.70 -11.51
CA PHE A 579 35.79 -8.10 -10.44
C PHE A 579 34.53 -8.89 -10.17
N VAL A 580 33.96 -8.68 -9.00
CA VAL A 580 32.61 -9.16 -8.62
C VAL A 580 31.65 -7.98 -8.62
N LYS A 581 30.45 -8.22 -9.16
CA LYS A 581 29.31 -7.32 -9.07
C LYS A 581 28.34 -7.82 -8.00
N VAL A 582 27.78 -6.93 -7.19
CA VAL A 582 26.71 -7.22 -6.24
C VAL A 582 25.53 -6.30 -6.53
N TYR A 583 24.36 -6.88 -6.80
CA TYR A 583 23.19 -6.12 -7.25
C TYR A 583 21.85 -6.78 -6.85
N PRO A 584 20.74 -6.01 -6.80
CA PRO A 584 19.47 -6.48 -6.24
C PRO A 584 18.54 -7.19 -7.24
N ASP A 585 18.76 -7.05 -8.56
CA ASP A 585 17.79 -7.46 -9.58
C ASP A 585 18.46 -8.27 -10.70
N ALA A 586 17.92 -9.48 -10.96
CA ALA A 586 18.44 -10.38 -12.00
C ALA A 586 18.28 -9.85 -13.43
N GLY A 587 17.32 -8.95 -13.67
CA GLY A 587 16.99 -8.39 -14.99
C GLY A 587 17.85 -7.22 -15.42
N THR A 588 18.61 -6.62 -14.52
CA THR A 588 19.40 -5.40 -14.80
C THR A 588 20.86 -5.60 -14.37
N PRO A 589 21.70 -6.30 -15.16
CA PRO A 589 23.11 -6.41 -14.86
C PRO A 589 23.73 -5.01 -14.81
N THR A 590 24.35 -4.68 -13.71
CA THR A 590 25.04 -3.41 -13.54
C THR A 590 26.39 -3.40 -14.26
N THR A 591 26.84 -2.22 -14.66
CA THR A 591 28.19 -1.98 -15.16
C THR A 591 29.19 -1.67 -14.03
N THR A 592 28.71 -1.62 -12.78
CA THR A 592 29.51 -1.29 -11.58
C THR A 592 30.35 -2.47 -11.12
N SER A 593 31.44 -2.19 -10.41
CA SER A 593 32.26 -3.20 -9.71
C SER A 593 32.13 -3.03 -8.20
N SER A 594 31.97 -4.14 -7.48
CA SER A 594 31.91 -4.15 -6.02
C SER A 594 33.24 -4.56 -5.38
N VAL A 595 33.93 -5.56 -5.94
CA VAL A 595 35.24 -6.03 -5.49
C VAL A 595 36.12 -6.26 -6.71
N ASN A 596 37.26 -5.57 -6.79
CA ASN A 596 38.25 -5.77 -7.85
C ASN A 596 39.42 -6.61 -7.32
N PHE A 597 40.00 -7.50 -8.13
CA PHE A 597 41.04 -8.44 -7.72
C PHE A 597 41.96 -8.83 -8.86
N VAL A 598 43.17 -9.28 -8.52
CA VAL A 598 44.07 -9.99 -9.40
C VAL A 598 44.14 -11.48 -9.09
N ALA A 599 44.74 -12.28 -9.99
CA ALA A 599 44.84 -13.72 -9.79
C ALA A 599 45.55 -14.04 -8.47
N LYS A 600 45.01 -15.05 -7.73
CA LYS A 600 45.51 -15.55 -6.43
C LYS A 600 45.41 -14.60 -5.24
N GLU A 601 44.85 -13.43 -5.40
CA GLU A 601 44.63 -12.48 -4.34
C GLU A 601 43.39 -12.83 -3.48
N THR A 602 43.39 -12.49 -2.21
CA THR A 602 42.20 -12.53 -1.37
C THR A 602 41.84 -11.10 -0.99
N VAL A 603 40.74 -10.59 -1.54
CA VAL A 603 40.33 -9.17 -1.40
C VAL A 603 38.95 -9.08 -0.81
N PRO A 604 38.78 -8.40 0.34
CA PRO A 604 37.47 -8.02 0.87
C PRO A 604 37.07 -6.61 0.39
N ASN A 605 35.80 -6.33 0.35
CA ASN A 605 35.27 -4.97 0.28
C ASN A 605 33.90 -4.92 0.98
N LEU A 606 33.61 -3.83 1.67
CA LEU A 606 32.28 -3.59 2.19
C LEU A 606 31.34 -3.22 1.02
N VAL A 607 30.15 -3.78 1.04
CA VAL A 607 29.14 -3.55 0.01
C VAL A 607 27.79 -3.23 0.69
N THR A 608 27.16 -2.15 0.25
CA THR A 608 25.77 -1.86 0.60
C THR A 608 24.89 -2.11 -0.63
N VAL A 609 23.92 -3.01 -0.52
CA VAL A 609 23.08 -3.42 -1.65
C VAL A 609 21.61 -3.46 -1.25
N PRO A 610 20.68 -2.90 -2.09
CA PRO A 610 19.25 -3.05 -1.87
C PRO A 610 18.84 -4.52 -1.91
N VAL A 611 17.80 -4.89 -1.16
CA VAL A 611 17.20 -6.22 -1.22
C VAL A 611 15.90 -6.13 -2.01
N ARG A 612 15.75 -6.94 -3.05
CA ARG A 612 14.50 -7.05 -3.83
C ARG A 612 14.02 -8.49 -3.83
N ASP A 613 12.74 -8.68 -3.59
CA ASP A 613 12.10 -10.01 -3.54
C ASP A 613 12.84 -11.02 -2.66
N GLY A 614 13.42 -10.52 -1.55
CA GLY A 614 14.19 -11.35 -0.63
C GLY A 614 15.52 -11.85 -1.17
N ARG A 615 16.12 -11.19 -2.18
CA ARG A 615 17.30 -11.69 -2.88
C ARG A 615 18.33 -10.60 -3.18
N ILE A 616 19.58 -11.05 -3.34
CA ILE A 616 20.67 -10.33 -3.99
C ILE A 616 21.47 -11.29 -4.87
N TYR A 617 22.23 -10.73 -5.80
CA TYR A 617 23.03 -11.45 -6.76
C TYR A 617 24.50 -11.06 -6.66
N LEU A 618 25.39 -12.06 -6.71
CA LEU A 618 26.83 -11.87 -6.79
C LEU A 618 27.32 -12.53 -8.10
N GLU A 619 27.88 -11.72 -9.02
CA GLU A 619 28.32 -12.16 -10.34
C GLU A 619 29.84 -12.07 -10.45
N ASN A 620 30.48 -13.16 -10.82
CA ASN A 620 31.90 -13.20 -11.16
C ASN A 620 32.12 -12.66 -12.59
N ALA A 621 32.52 -11.41 -12.70
CA ALA A 621 32.82 -10.76 -13.98
C ALA A 621 34.32 -10.87 -14.32
N SER A 622 34.89 -12.07 -14.21
CA SER A 622 36.25 -12.39 -14.62
C SER A 622 36.28 -13.50 -15.65
N GLY A 623 37.41 -13.70 -16.31
CA GLY A 623 37.63 -14.82 -17.25
C GLY A 623 37.96 -16.16 -16.57
N GLY A 624 37.99 -16.23 -15.24
CA GLY A 624 38.35 -17.40 -14.46
C GLY A 624 37.34 -17.73 -13.35
N THR A 625 37.72 -18.61 -12.46
CA THR A 625 36.91 -19.00 -11.30
C THR A 625 37.29 -18.23 -10.06
N VAL A 626 36.33 -18.04 -9.15
CA VAL A 626 36.53 -17.40 -7.83
C VAL A 626 35.73 -18.13 -6.75
N HIS A 627 36.20 -18.12 -5.51
CA HIS A 627 35.36 -18.38 -4.36
C HIS A 627 34.85 -17.06 -3.77
N LEU A 628 33.59 -17.09 -3.29
CA LEU A 628 32.94 -15.94 -2.68
C LEU A 628 32.59 -16.24 -1.23
N VAL A 629 32.85 -15.25 -0.37
CA VAL A 629 32.40 -15.22 1.02
C VAL A 629 31.65 -13.90 1.24
N ALA A 630 30.53 -13.94 1.97
CA ALA A 630 29.80 -12.73 2.35
C ALA A 630 29.40 -12.79 3.83
N ASP A 631 29.89 -11.83 4.59
CA ASP A 631 29.63 -11.65 6.01
C ASP A 631 28.73 -10.44 6.25
N LEU A 632 27.54 -10.64 6.85
CA LEU A 632 26.58 -9.59 7.18
C LEU A 632 27.12 -8.70 8.31
N GLN A 633 27.06 -7.38 8.16
CA GLN A 633 27.41 -6.38 9.16
C GLN A 633 26.19 -5.66 9.74
N GLY A 634 25.09 -5.62 8.97
CA GLY A 634 23.85 -4.98 9.36
C GLY A 634 22.88 -4.78 8.20
N TYR A 635 21.78 -4.13 8.47
CA TYR A 635 20.73 -3.89 7.49
C TYR A 635 19.99 -2.57 7.73
N TYR A 636 19.30 -2.09 6.70
CA TYR A 636 18.47 -0.89 6.72
C TYR A 636 16.99 -1.27 6.66
N SER A 637 16.18 -0.75 7.60
CA SER A 637 14.75 -1.00 7.70
C SER A 637 14.02 0.23 8.27
N ALA A 638 12.71 0.08 8.57
CA ALA A 638 11.93 1.09 9.29
C ALA A 638 12.46 1.37 10.70
N HIS A 639 13.13 0.38 11.31
CA HIS A 639 13.63 0.45 12.69
C HIS A 639 15.14 0.44 12.72
N GLY A 640 15.73 0.98 13.82
CA GLY A 640 17.16 1.06 14.01
C GLY A 640 17.60 2.47 14.42
N SER A 641 18.83 2.79 14.08
CA SER A 641 19.47 4.08 14.43
C SER A 641 19.59 4.97 13.20
N GLY A 642 19.40 6.26 13.39
CA GLY A 642 19.73 7.29 12.40
C GLY A 642 21.23 7.42 12.22
N PHE A 643 21.66 8.14 11.20
CA PHE A 643 23.05 8.36 10.86
C PHE A 643 23.50 9.81 11.13
N ALA A 644 24.72 10.00 11.58
CA ALA A 644 25.41 11.29 11.68
C ALA A 644 26.70 11.25 10.85
N PRO A 645 26.74 11.93 9.69
CA PRO A 645 27.96 11.99 8.88
C PRO A 645 28.98 12.91 9.50
N LEU A 646 30.23 12.46 9.57
CA LEU A 646 31.38 13.24 10.04
C LEU A 646 32.34 13.54 8.87
N ALA A 647 33.07 14.61 8.98
CA ALA A 647 34.31 14.75 8.18
C ALA A 647 35.27 13.66 8.65
N PRO A 648 35.97 12.95 7.72
CA PRO A 648 36.87 11.88 8.11
C PRO A 648 37.87 12.33 9.18
N THR A 649 37.83 11.66 10.33
CA THR A 649 38.64 12.01 11.50
C THR A 649 39.44 10.81 11.94
N ARG A 650 40.77 10.96 12.06
CA ARG A 650 41.65 9.91 12.56
C ARG A 650 41.40 9.63 14.03
N VAL A 651 41.02 8.40 14.36
CA VAL A 651 40.75 7.93 15.72
C VAL A 651 41.76 6.91 16.21
N LEU A 652 42.57 6.34 15.30
CA LEU A 652 43.66 5.42 15.63
C LEU A 652 44.79 5.56 14.61
N ASP A 653 46.05 5.61 15.11
CA ASP A 653 47.22 5.47 14.29
C ASP A 653 48.36 4.83 15.11
N THR A 654 48.58 3.55 14.88
CA THR A 654 49.61 2.82 15.64
C THR A 654 51.01 3.01 15.10
N ARG A 655 51.22 3.74 13.96
CA ARG A 655 52.54 4.02 13.40
C ARG A 655 53.41 4.91 14.31
N SER A 656 52.74 5.73 15.10
CA SER A 656 53.38 6.52 16.17
C SER A 656 53.46 5.81 17.52
N ALA A 657 53.08 4.55 17.58
CA ALA A 657 53.03 3.70 18.76
C ALA A 657 53.56 2.28 18.44
N ALA A 658 53.33 1.30 19.29
CA ALA A 658 53.71 -0.09 19.02
C ALA A 658 52.75 -0.72 17.96
N PRO A 659 53.28 -1.54 17.03
CA PRO A 659 52.45 -2.34 16.14
C PRO A 659 51.59 -3.34 16.93
N VAL A 660 50.46 -3.75 16.38
CA VAL A 660 49.59 -4.78 16.95
C VAL A 660 50.29 -6.12 16.84
N ALA A 661 50.51 -6.78 17.99
CA ALA A 661 51.22 -8.06 18.07
C ALA A 661 50.44 -9.21 17.39
N PRO A 662 51.10 -10.33 17.09
CA PRO A 662 50.46 -11.55 16.56
C PRO A 662 49.33 -12.01 17.48
N ASN A 663 48.17 -12.30 16.87
CA ASN A 663 46.97 -12.80 17.57
C ASN A 663 46.51 -11.95 18.77
N ALA A 664 46.81 -10.64 18.75
CA ALA A 664 46.42 -9.70 19.81
C ALA A 664 45.20 -8.86 19.41
N ASP A 665 44.47 -8.44 20.45
CA ASP A 665 43.38 -7.48 20.33
C ASP A 665 43.87 -6.07 20.63
N LEU A 666 43.48 -5.13 19.78
CA LEU A 666 43.62 -3.71 20.01
C LEU A 666 42.25 -3.12 20.31
N ARG A 667 42.07 -2.57 21.50
CA ARG A 667 40.84 -1.86 21.87
C ARG A 667 40.93 -0.41 21.45
N VAL A 668 39.94 0.07 20.74
CA VAL A 668 39.81 1.45 20.28
C VAL A 668 38.71 2.12 21.08
N ASP A 669 39.07 3.06 21.92
CA ASP A 669 38.11 3.88 22.68
C ASP A 669 37.69 5.07 21.86
N LEU A 670 36.39 5.12 21.51
CA LEU A 670 35.74 6.13 20.73
C LEU A 670 34.88 7.08 21.60
N SER A 671 34.87 6.90 22.94
CA SER A 671 34.00 7.69 23.83
C SER A 671 34.32 9.18 23.84
N GLY A 672 35.55 9.57 23.45
CA GLY A 672 35.91 11.00 23.27
C GLY A 672 35.40 11.65 21.98
N VAL A 673 34.91 10.85 21.02
CA VAL A 673 34.45 11.35 19.70
C VAL A 673 33.03 10.91 19.33
N LEU A 674 32.49 9.90 19.99
CA LEU A 674 31.14 9.42 19.81
C LEU A 674 30.25 9.76 21.01
N PRO A 675 28.97 10.05 20.80
CA PRO A 675 28.01 10.17 21.88
C PRO A 675 27.77 8.81 22.56
N ALA A 676 27.33 8.84 23.82
CA ALA A 676 27.16 7.63 24.64
C ALA A 676 26.11 6.63 24.10
N ASP A 677 25.17 7.10 23.32
CA ASP A 677 24.10 6.33 22.68
C ASP A 677 24.44 5.87 21.24
N ALA A 678 25.69 6.07 20.80
CA ALA A 678 26.15 5.54 19.51
C ALA A 678 26.02 4.01 19.48
N THR A 679 25.29 3.49 18.51
CA THR A 679 25.03 2.06 18.34
C THR A 679 26.03 1.39 17.40
N ALA A 680 26.57 2.14 16.42
CA ALA A 680 27.60 1.66 15.49
C ALA A 680 28.47 2.81 14.97
N ALA A 681 29.67 2.49 14.55
CA ALA A 681 30.63 3.40 13.91
C ALA A 681 30.96 2.94 12.49
N ILE A 682 31.19 3.90 11.59
CA ILE A 682 31.72 3.66 10.24
C ILE A 682 33.21 4.06 10.27
N LEU A 683 34.06 3.07 10.14
CA LEU A 683 35.51 3.24 10.19
C LEU A 683 36.14 2.82 8.86
N ASN A 684 36.98 3.67 8.28
CA ASN A 684 37.92 3.22 7.26
C ASN A 684 39.19 2.70 7.97
N VAL A 685 39.33 1.38 7.99
CA VAL A 685 40.46 0.71 8.67
C VAL A 685 41.50 0.33 7.65
N THR A 686 42.73 0.72 7.91
CA THR A 686 43.88 0.47 7.02
C THR A 686 44.92 -0.36 7.77
N VAL A 687 45.29 -1.51 7.18
CA VAL A 687 46.48 -2.25 7.54
C VAL A 687 47.69 -1.62 6.84
N THR A 688 48.79 -1.47 7.53
CA THR A 688 50.03 -1.04 6.89
C THR A 688 51.24 -1.70 7.56
N GLN A 689 52.30 -1.95 6.77
CA GLN A 689 53.55 -2.57 7.22
C GLN A 689 53.35 -3.93 7.94
N PRO A 690 52.42 -4.82 7.50
CA PRO A 690 52.34 -6.14 8.10
C PRO A 690 53.60 -6.95 7.82
N THR A 691 54.09 -7.67 8.83
CA THR A 691 55.30 -8.47 8.68
C THR A 691 55.04 -9.85 8.10
N THR A 692 53.82 -10.33 8.16
CA THR A 692 53.35 -11.59 7.54
C THR A 692 51.97 -11.41 6.92
N ALA A 693 51.54 -12.36 6.09
CA ALA A 693 50.16 -12.43 5.63
C ALA A 693 49.21 -12.69 6.80
N GLY A 694 47.99 -12.18 6.74
CA GLY A 694 47.02 -12.34 7.80
C GLY A 694 45.68 -11.69 7.53
N VAL A 695 44.91 -11.53 8.59
CA VAL A 695 43.55 -10.97 8.57
C VAL A 695 43.43 -9.99 9.75
N LEU A 696 42.72 -8.87 9.52
CA LEU A 696 42.11 -8.10 10.62
C LEU A 696 40.62 -8.39 10.71
N THR A 697 40.18 -8.54 11.97
CA THR A 697 38.78 -8.63 12.34
C THR A 697 38.42 -7.46 13.26
N VAL A 698 37.47 -6.64 12.84
CA VAL A 698 36.91 -5.53 13.62
C VAL A 698 35.56 -5.96 14.18
N TYR A 699 35.37 -5.85 15.48
CA TYR A 699 34.21 -6.41 16.16
C TYR A 699 33.84 -5.63 17.43
N PRO A 700 32.63 -5.81 18.00
CA PRO A 700 32.21 -5.13 19.21
C PRO A 700 33.11 -5.48 20.41
N ASP A 701 33.57 -4.50 21.16
CA ASP A 701 34.42 -4.76 22.36
C ASP A 701 33.68 -5.64 23.37
N GLY A 702 34.42 -6.53 24.03
CA GLY A 702 33.88 -7.43 25.04
C GLY A 702 33.07 -8.62 24.50
N THR A 703 32.96 -8.78 23.18
CA THR A 703 32.32 -9.96 22.56
C THR A 703 33.33 -10.99 22.07
N PRO A 704 32.93 -12.25 21.85
CA PRO A 704 33.83 -13.23 21.23
C PRO A 704 34.23 -12.77 19.82
N VAL A 705 35.48 -13.11 19.44
CA VAL A 705 35.98 -12.81 18.07
C VAL A 705 35.15 -13.58 17.03
N PRO A 706 34.51 -12.91 16.08
CA PRO A 706 33.72 -13.60 15.05
C PRO A 706 34.63 -14.32 14.03
N VAL A 707 34.08 -15.29 13.32
CA VAL A 707 34.77 -15.99 12.22
C VAL A 707 34.94 -15.12 10.98
N ALA A 708 34.29 -13.96 10.93
CA ALA A 708 34.31 -13.03 9.80
C ALA A 708 35.65 -12.26 9.76
N SER A 709 36.15 -11.96 8.57
CA SER A 709 37.28 -11.05 8.35
C SER A 709 36.82 -9.73 7.75
N ASN A 710 37.46 -8.61 8.15
CA ASN A 710 37.21 -7.32 7.53
C ASN A 710 38.30 -6.95 6.52
N LEU A 711 39.57 -7.24 6.81
CA LEU A 711 40.68 -7.02 5.90
C LEU A 711 41.52 -8.31 5.78
N ASN A 712 41.97 -8.61 4.57
CA ASN A 712 42.93 -9.66 4.28
C ASN A 712 44.17 -8.98 3.68
N PHE A 713 45.37 -9.37 4.10
CA PHE A 713 46.60 -8.71 3.71
C PHE A 713 47.76 -9.66 3.56
N VAL A 714 48.77 -9.28 2.78
CA VAL A 714 50.05 -9.97 2.67
C VAL A 714 51.16 -9.10 3.29
N ALA A 715 52.37 -9.70 3.53
CA ALA A 715 53.46 -8.98 4.10
C ALA A 715 53.81 -7.69 3.28
N GLY A 716 54.02 -6.59 3.97
CA GLY A 716 54.37 -5.28 3.37
C GLY A 716 53.23 -4.53 2.71
N GLN A 717 52.01 -5.09 2.61
CA GLN A 717 50.88 -4.46 1.94
C GLN A 717 50.31 -3.29 2.76
N THR A 718 49.82 -2.26 2.09
CA THR A 718 48.96 -1.24 2.70
C THR A 718 47.60 -1.31 2.04
N ILE A 719 46.58 -1.71 2.77
CA ILE A 719 45.22 -1.95 2.26
C ILE A 719 44.15 -1.40 3.20
N PRO A 720 43.23 -0.58 2.75
CA PRO A 720 42.05 -0.14 3.51
C PRO A 720 40.85 -1.04 3.26
N ASN A 721 39.92 -1.05 4.21
CA ASN A 721 38.52 -1.44 3.99
C ASN A 721 37.61 -0.63 4.90
N LEU A 722 36.45 -0.25 4.37
CA LEU A 722 35.40 0.36 5.19
C LEU A 722 34.76 -0.73 6.05
N VAL A 723 34.51 -0.42 7.30
CA VAL A 723 33.89 -1.32 8.27
C VAL A 723 32.76 -0.58 8.99
N THR A 724 31.59 -1.19 9.04
CA THR A 724 30.53 -0.75 9.93
C THR A 724 30.47 -1.71 11.12
N VAL A 725 30.78 -1.22 12.30
CA VAL A 725 30.91 -2.06 13.51
C VAL A 725 30.02 -1.55 14.64
N ARG A 726 29.35 -2.46 15.33
CA ARG A 726 28.57 -2.14 16.53
C ARG A 726 29.51 -1.62 17.63
N VAL A 727 29.12 -0.52 18.27
CA VAL A 727 29.85 0.08 19.41
C VAL A 727 29.26 -0.44 20.71
N VAL A 728 30.10 -0.84 21.63
CA VAL A 728 29.72 -1.28 23.00
C VAL A 728 30.48 -0.46 24.02
N GLY A 729 29.79 0.26 24.88
CA GLY A 729 30.40 1.13 25.88
C GLY A 729 31.35 2.17 25.28
N GLY A 730 31.05 2.71 24.09
CA GLY A 730 31.93 3.64 23.39
C GLY A 730 33.16 3.00 22.75
N LYS A 731 33.28 1.66 22.66
CA LYS A 731 34.51 0.96 22.24
C LYS A 731 34.25 -0.04 21.14
N VAL A 732 35.29 -0.32 20.36
CA VAL A 732 35.40 -1.41 19.38
C VAL A 732 36.72 -2.13 19.55
N ALA A 733 36.82 -3.39 19.14
CA ALA A 733 38.04 -4.18 19.16
C ALA A 733 38.51 -4.51 17.73
N ILE A 734 39.82 -4.54 17.54
CA ILE A 734 40.48 -4.94 16.28
C ILE A 734 41.45 -6.07 16.60
N ARG A 735 41.21 -7.27 16.05
CA ARG A 735 42.07 -8.43 16.19
C ARG A 735 43.05 -8.57 15.03
N ASN A 736 44.31 -8.66 15.30
CA ASN A 736 45.31 -9.09 14.35
C ASN A 736 45.37 -10.64 14.33
N VAL A 737 44.79 -11.25 13.30
CA VAL A 737 44.83 -12.72 13.12
C VAL A 737 45.94 -13.01 12.12
N SER A 738 47.21 -12.88 12.57
CA SER A 738 48.39 -13.24 11.82
C SER A 738 49.49 -13.73 12.77
N SER A 739 50.51 -14.36 12.20
CA SER A 739 51.71 -14.76 12.96
C SER A 739 52.75 -13.62 13.10
N GLY A 740 52.47 -12.46 12.52
CA GLY A 740 53.34 -11.31 12.54
C GLY A 740 52.68 -10.06 13.13
N THR A 741 53.43 -8.98 13.23
CA THR A 741 52.96 -7.67 13.67
C THR A 741 52.39 -6.88 12.51
N THR A 742 51.49 -5.95 12.78
CA THR A 742 50.99 -4.98 11.78
C THR A 742 50.69 -3.63 12.42
N HIS A 743 50.83 -2.56 11.67
CA HIS A 743 50.29 -1.28 12.05
C HIS A 743 48.84 -1.13 11.53
N VAL A 744 48.03 -0.42 12.29
CA VAL A 744 46.62 -0.17 12.01
C VAL A 744 46.36 1.32 12.12
N VAL A 745 45.63 1.82 11.10
CA VAL A 745 45.11 3.19 11.06
C VAL A 745 43.59 3.08 10.96
N ALA A 746 42.83 3.92 11.68
CA ALA A 746 41.39 4.00 11.54
C ALA A 746 40.91 5.45 11.49
N ASP A 747 40.13 5.73 10.47
CA ASP A 747 39.49 7.02 10.22
C ASP A 747 37.98 6.87 10.39
N LEU A 748 37.36 7.68 11.27
CA LEU A 748 35.92 7.68 11.52
C LEU A 748 35.22 8.55 10.49
N ALA A 749 34.25 8.00 9.77
CA ALA A 749 33.45 8.69 8.73
C ALA A 749 32.04 9.07 9.21
N GLY A 750 31.56 8.50 10.31
CA GLY A 750 30.25 8.76 10.87
C GLY A 750 29.84 7.72 11.89
N TYR A 751 28.69 7.91 12.49
CA TYR A 751 28.15 6.97 13.46
C TYR A 751 26.61 6.83 13.33
N PHE A 752 26.10 5.73 13.86
CA PHE A 752 24.66 5.51 14.03
C PHE A 752 24.30 5.67 15.51
N GLY A 753 23.15 6.32 15.78
CA GLY A 753 22.69 6.63 17.13
C GLY A 753 21.26 7.13 17.13
N SER A 754 20.85 7.74 18.25
CA SER A 754 19.53 8.37 18.36
C SER A 754 19.52 9.78 17.75
N ALA A 755 18.32 10.29 17.48
CA ALA A 755 18.14 11.66 17.02
C ALA A 755 18.64 12.70 18.04
N ALA A 756 18.55 12.38 19.35
CA ALA A 756 19.03 13.23 20.44
C ALA A 756 20.54 13.46 20.38
N SER A 757 21.30 12.53 19.82
CA SER A 757 22.75 12.62 19.64
C SER A 757 23.16 13.22 18.29
N GLY A 758 22.21 13.73 17.50
CA GLY A 758 22.47 14.30 16.19
C GLY A 758 22.47 13.28 15.04
N ALA A 759 22.21 12.00 15.30
CA ALA A 759 22.09 10.97 14.28
C ALA A 759 20.67 10.99 13.65
N THR A 760 20.37 12.02 12.90
CA THR A 760 19.03 12.30 12.36
C THR A 760 18.85 11.88 10.91
N GLN A 761 19.90 11.37 10.25
CA GLN A 761 19.85 11.07 8.82
C GLN A 761 19.33 9.67 8.55
N THR A 762 18.62 9.50 7.43
CA THR A 762 18.06 8.22 6.99
C THR A 762 18.61 7.83 5.63
N TYR A 763 18.85 6.54 5.43
CA TYR A 763 19.45 5.99 4.21
C TYR A 763 18.41 5.73 3.13
N VAL A 764 18.69 6.20 1.90
CA VAL A 764 17.92 5.94 0.69
C VAL A 764 18.75 5.07 -0.24
N PRO A 765 18.30 3.83 -0.55
CA PRO A 765 18.95 3.00 -1.55
C PRO A 765 18.75 3.58 -2.95
N TYR A 766 19.85 3.84 -3.66
CA TYR A 766 19.80 4.38 -5.01
C TYR A 766 21.01 3.93 -5.81
N GLY A 767 20.93 2.76 -6.40
CA GLY A 767 22.04 2.11 -7.11
C GLY A 767 21.93 0.59 -7.07
N PRO A 768 23.01 -0.14 -7.49
CA PRO A 768 24.32 0.42 -7.87
C PRO A 768 24.36 1.03 -9.28
N PHE A 769 24.85 2.26 -9.39
CA PHE A 769 25.01 3.00 -10.67
C PHE A 769 26.41 3.60 -10.79
N ARG A 770 27.03 3.54 -11.98
CA ARG A 770 28.24 4.31 -12.26
C ARG A 770 27.86 5.76 -12.51
N ILE A 771 28.22 6.64 -11.58
CA ILE A 771 27.91 8.06 -11.66
C ILE A 771 29.07 8.90 -12.14
N ALA A 772 30.32 8.42 -12.03
CA ALA A 772 31.49 9.09 -12.61
C ALA A 772 32.54 8.09 -13.12
N ASP A 773 33.12 8.41 -14.24
CA ASP A 773 34.22 7.66 -14.88
C ASP A 773 35.16 8.62 -15.59
N SER A 774 36.34 8.81 -15.05
CA SER A 774 37.34 9.74 -15.62
C SER A 774 37.91 9.31 -16.98
N ARG A 775 37.79 8.04 -17.34
CA ARG A 775 38.22 7.52 -18.65
C ARG A 775 37.36 8.09 -19.79
N THR A 776 36.10 8.32 -19.51
CA THR A 776 35.11 8.85 -20.48
C THR A 776 34.73 10.31 -20.21
N GLY A 777 35.11 10.87 -19.08
CA GLY A 777 34.68 12.18 -18.60
C GLY A 777 33.27 12.23 -18.05
N ASN A 778 32.55 11.08 -18.01
CA ASN A 778 31.20 11.02 -17.53
C ASN A 778 31.10 11.36 -16.03
N GLY A 779 30.17 12.23 -15.65
CA GLY A 779 29.86 12.56 -14.26
C GLY A 779 30.87 13.41 -13.49
N LEU A 780 31.96 13.82 -14.12
CA LEU A 780 32.88 14.79 -13.56
C LEU A 780 32.44 16.20 -13.95
N ILE A 781 32.26 17.08 -12.97
CA ILE A 781 31.64 18.40 -13.17
C ILE A 781 32.64 19.37 -13.87
N ASP A 782 33.91 19.29 -13.51
CA ASP A 782 34.89 20.31 -13.84
C ASP A 782 35.99 19.81 -14.81
N ARG A 783 35.79 18.62 -15.43
CA ARG A 783 36.87 17.97 -16.21
C ARG A 783 36.33 17.21 -17.42
N ALA A 784 37.09 17.25 -18.49
CA ALA A 784 36.95 16.34 -19.62
C ALA A 784 37.51 14.94 -19.30
N ALA A 785 37.30 13.97 -20.21
CA ALA A 785 37.91 12.64 -20.12
C ALA A 785 39.43 12.75 -19.95
N GLY A 786 39.96 11.94 -19.04
CA GLY A 786 41.41 11.89 -18.74
C GLY A 786 41.65 11.48 -17.28
N PRO A 787 42.87 11.02 -16.96
CA PRO A 787 43.22 10.67 -15.59
C PRO A 787 43.27 11.92 -14.70
N LEU A 788 43.05 11.72 -13.40
CA LEU A 788 43.35 12.73 -12.39
C LEU A 788 44.88 12.82 -12.25
N GLU A 789 45.45 13.98 -12.58
CA GLU A 789 46.85 14.25 -12.43
C GLU A 789 47.29 14.28 -10.96
N LYS A 790 48.59 14.31 -10.71
CA LYS A 790 49.15 14.44 -9.35
C LYS A 790 48.54 15.62 -8.62
N GLN A 791 48.07 15.39 -7.38
CA GLN A 791 47.48 16.41 -6.51
C GLN A 791 46.26 17.13 -7.14
N ALA A 792 45.62 16.53 -8.14
CA ALA A 792 44.43 17.10 -8.76
C ALA A 792 43.16 16.76 -7.95
N VAL A 793 42.21 17.67 -8.04
CA VAL A 793 40.86 17.52 -7.48
C VAL A 793 39.86 17.40 -8.63
N ALA A 794 38.86 16.53 -8.47
CA ALA A 794 37.70 16.44 -9.34
C ALA A 794 36.42 16.49 -8.52
N SER A 795 35.40 17.17 -9.00
CA SER A 795 34.10 17.25 -8.32
C SER A 795 33.11 16.29 -8.94
N VAL A 796 32.28 15.65 -8.11
CA VAL A 796 31.23 14.72 -8.51
C VAL A 796 29.93 15.12 -7.80
N GLU A 797 28.84 15.15 -8.58
CA GLU A 797 27.49 15.30 -8.02
C GLU A 797 26.85 13.91 -7.90
N PRO A 798 26.51 13.46 -6.69
CA PRO A 798 25.73 12.24 -6.48
C PRO A 798 24.40 12.28 -7.23
N TRP A 799 24.00 11.13 -7.76
CA TRP A 799 22.66 10.99 -8.29
C TRP A 799 21.69 10.80 -7.12
N TYR A 800 20.57 11.49 -7.18
CA TYR A 800 19.48 11.34 -6.25
C TYR A 800 18.16 11.65 -6.95
N TYR A 801 17.05 11.28 -6.34
CA TYR A 801 15.74 11.56 -6.90
C TYR A 801 15.52 13.06 -7.03
N LYS A 802 15.41 13.54 -8.27
CA LYS A 802 15.10 14.92 -8.65
C LYS A 802 13.82 14.95 -9.48
N ALA A 803 13.26 16.15 -9.67
CA ALA A 803 12.02 16.38 -10.45
C ALA A 803 12.03 15.88 -11.90
N PHE A 804 13.18 15.47 -12.45
CA PHE A 804 13.34 15.21 -13.89
C PHE A 804 12.94 13.82 -14.35
N ASP A 805 12.73 12.86 -13.48
CA ASP A 805 12.50 11.46 -13.86
C ASP A 805 11.01 11.10 -14.06
N GLY A 806 10.18 12.08 -14.39
CA GLY A 806 8.76 11.83 -14.75
C GLY A 806 7.87 11.32 -13.58
N GLY A 807 8.28 11.52 -12.35
CA GLY A 807 7.59 11.08 -11.14
C GLY A 807 8.30 11.47 -9.84
N GLY A 808 9.27 12.40 -9.90
CA GLY A 808 10.01 12.83 -8.73
C GLY A 808 9.27 13.86 -7.85
N CYS A 809 9.75 14.04 -6.62
CA CYS A 809 9.20 14.96 -5.61
C CYS A 809 9.44 16.46 -5.92
N GLY A 810 9.81 16.82 -7.14
CA GLY A 810 10.03 18.22 -7.51
C GLY A 810 11.12 18.92 -6.67
N SER A 811 10.85 20.17 -6.31
CA SER A 811 11.72 20.95 -5.40
C SER A 811 11.75 20.38 -3.98
N ASP A 812 10.85 19.48 -3.61
CA ASP A 812 10.68 18.95 -2.25
C ASP A 812 11.49 17.67 -2.01
N CYS A 813 12.29 17.22 -3.00
CA CYS A 813 13.24 16.14 -2.80
C CYS A 813 14.40 16.61 -1.88
N PRO A 814 14.61 15.93 -0.74
CA PRO A 814 15.70 16.29 0.15
C PRO A 814 17.05 16.00 -0.51
N ALA A 815 17.93 17.00 -0.51
CA ALA A 815 19.30 16.84 -1.01
C ALA A 815 20.11 15.87 -0.14
N PRO A 816 21.03 15.09 -0.74
CA PRO A 816 21.92 14.22 0.00
C PRO A 816 22.83 14.98 0.98
N THR A 817 22.90 14.50 2.22
CA THR A 817 23.81 15.02 3.25
C THR A 817 25.05 14.15 3.41
N ALA A 818 24.97 12.89 3.01
CA ALA A 818 26.08 11.99 2.84
C ALA A 818 25.78 11.00 1.69
N PHE A 819 26.82 10.42 1.18
CA PHE A 819 26.83 9.63 -0.05
C PHE A 819 27.58 8.32 0.17
N VAL A 820 27.04 7.22 -0.32
CA VAL A 820 27.61 5.88 -0.21
C VAL A 820 28.02 5.41 -1.60
N ALA A 821 29.30 5.20 -1.82
CA ALA A 821 29.82 4.78 -3.11
C ALA A 821 31.05 3.89 -2.99
N ASN A 822 31.20 2.97 -3.94
CA ASN A 822 32.44 2.26 -4.20
C ASN A 822 33.33 3.16 -5.06
N LEU A 823 34.48 3.56 -4.51
CA LEU A 823 35.51 4.33 -5.19
C LEU A 823 36.53 3.37 -5.80
N THR A 824 36.80 3.48 -7.07
CA THR A 824 37.80 2.65 -7.76
C THR A 824 38.88 3.53 -8.38
N VAL A 825 40.11 3.23 -8.08
CA VAL A 825 41.31 3.76 -8.77
C VAL A 825 41.76 2.71 -9.76
N THR A 826 42.07 3.11 -10.99
CA THR A 826 42.59 2.20 -12.02
C THR A 826 43.68 2.86 -12.85
N ALA A 827 44.64 2.03 -13.30
CA ALA A 827 45.82 2.44 -14.05
C ALA A 827 46.61 3.60 -13.38
N PRO A 828 46.86 3.57 -12.05
CA PRO A 828 47.71 4.59 -11.43
C PRO A 828 49.13 4.45 -11.91
N THR A 829 49.77 5.57 -12.19
CA THR A 829 51.19 5.59 -12.66
C THR A 829 52.19 5.50 -11.52
N THR A 830 51.84 5.83 -10.30
CA THR A 830 52.66 5.73 -9.08
C THR A 830 51.78 5.24 -7.92
N ALA A 831 52.41 4.78 -6.84
CA ALA A 831 51.73 4.52 -5.59
C ALA A 831 51.14 5.81 -4.98
N GLY A 832 50.04 5.71 -4.29
CA GLY A 832 49.39 6.84 -3.66
C GLY A 832 48.06 6.49 -2.98
N LEU A 833 47.25 7.51 -2.75
CA LEU A 833 45.94 7.35 -2.15
C LEU A 833 44.91 8.29 -2.82
N LEU A 834 43.65 7.87 -2.83
CA LEU A 834 42.50 8.68 -3.21
C LEU A 834 41.76 9.08 -1.93
N THR A 835 41.44 10.37 -1.82
CA THR A 835 40.66 10.94 -0.75
C THR A 835 39.37 11.53 -1.30
N ALA A 836 38.22 11.13 -0.78
CA ALA A 836 36.92 11.70 -1.07
C ALA A 836 36.42 12.53 0.14
N PHE A 837 35.92 13.74 -0.12
CA PHE A 837 35.55 14.68 0.93
C PHE A 837 34.48 15.67 0.45
N PRO A 838 33.85 16.46 1.37
CA PRO A 838 32.86 17.47 1.00
C PRO A 838 33.50 18.52 0.06
N SER A 839 32.82 18.85 -1.04
CA SER A 839 33.32 19.87 -1.98
C SER A 839 33.52 21.22 -1.28
N TRP A 840 34.46 22.01 -1.82
CA TRP A 840 34.89 23.35 -1.30
C TRP A 840 35.39 23.32 0.15
N THR A 841 35.93 22.21 0.60
CA THR A 841 36.74 22.11 1.83
C THR A 841 38.16 21.68 1.50
N ALA A 842 39.08 21.82 2.43
CA ALA A 842 40.44 21.29 2.26
C ALA A 842 40.40 19.74 2.31
N PRO A 843 41.21 19.05 1.48
CA PRO A 843 41.34 17.60 1.58
C PRO A 843 41.82 17.18 2.98
N PRO A 844 41.11 16.23 3.63
CA PRO A 844 41.56 15.71 4.91
C PRO A 844 42.78 14.79 4.78
N THR A 845 43.44 14.51 5.89
CA THR A 845 44.58 13.57 5.93
C THR A 845 44.19 12.10 5.81
N ALA A 846 42.88 11.79 5.87
CA ALA A 846 42.33 10.44 5.73
C ALA A 846 42.40 9.98 4.27
N SER A 847 42.56 8.67 4.06
CA SER A 847 42.46 8.03 2.75
C SER A 847 41.23 7.19 2.62
N ASN A 848 40.63 7.11 1.43
CA ASN A 848 39.56 6.17 1.12
C ASN A 848 40.08 4.94 0.37
N VAL A 849 40.96 5.12 -0.61
CA VAL A 849 41.58 4.04 -1.40
C VAL A 849 43.08 4.21 -1.39
N ASN A 850 43.84 3.18 -1.04
CA ASN A 850 45.27 3.11 -1.18
C ASN A 850 45.62 2.23 -2.37
N PHE A 851 46.62 2.58 -3.16
CA PHE A 851 46.96 1.89 -4.39
C PHE A 851 48.49 1.95 -4.70
N VAL A 852 48.96 0.95 -5.45
CA VAL A 852 50.32 0.95 -6.04
C VAL A 852 50.23 1.12 -7.56
N ALA A 853 51.37 1.41 -8.20
CA ALA A 853 51.45 1.62 -9.64
C ALA A 853 50.87 0.40 -10.41
N GLY A 854 49.99 0.64 -11.39
CA GLY A 854 49.38 -0.38 -12.24
C GLY A 854 48.24 -1.18 -11.58
N GLU A 855 47.91 -0.99 -10.31
CA GLU A 855 46.85 -1.68 -9.59
C GLU A 855 45.47 -1.12 -9.92
N THR A 856 44.47 -1.97 -9.89
CA THR A 856 43.08 -1.53 -9.79
C THR A 856 42.58 -1.82 -8.40
N ALA A 857 42.45 -0.79 -7.54
CA ALA A 857 42.02 -0.88 -6.15
C ALA A 857 40.65 -0.23 -5.96
N SER A 858 39.80 -0.85 -5.12
CA SER A 858 38.52 -0.27 -4.77
C SER A 858 38.24 -0.36 -3.27
N ASN A 859 37.44 0.58 -2.78
CA ASN A 859 36.93 0.58 -1.42
C ASN A 859 35.59 1.32 -1.34
N LEU A 860 34.65 0.80 -0.54
CA LEU A 860 33.43 1.54 -0.24
C LEU A 860 33.76 2.75 0.63
N ALA A 861 33.07 3.85 0.40
CA ALA A 861 33.21 5.06 1.21
C ALA A 861 31.83 5.63 1.56
N VAL A 862 31.72 6.18 2.76
CA VAL A 862 30.60 7.03 3.18
C VAL A 862 31.14 8.43 3.33
N ILE A 863 30.67 9.35 2.50
CA ILE A 863 31.27 10.66 2.32
C ILE A 863 30.21 11.73 2.63
N LYS A 864 30.47 12.57 3.62
CA LYS A 864 29.67 13.77 3.88
C LYS A 864 29.67 14.67 2.65
N THR A 865 28.49 15.19 2.25
CA THR A 865 28.40 16.13 1.14
C THR A 865 28.36 17.58 1.63
N ARG A 866 28.67 18.49 0.73
CA ARG A 866 28.34 19.91 0.87
C ARG A 866 27.62 20.35 -0.40
N GLU A 867 26.45 20.98 -0.23
CA GLU A 867 25.59 21.34 -1.36
C GLU A 867 25.36 20.16 -2.35
N ALA A 868 25.11 18.96 -1.77
CA ALA A 868 24.95 17.70 -2.51
C ALA A 868 26.14 17.34 -3.41
N ARG A 869 27.38 17.78 -3.10
CA ARG A 869 28.59 17.49 -3.89
C ARG A 869 29.73 16.94 -3.04
N ILE A 870 30.57 16.15 -3.68
CA ILE A 870 31.85 15.62 -3.14
C ILE A 870 33.01 15.99 -4.07
N SER A 871 34.20 15.99 -3.52
CA SER A 871 35.46 16.13 -4.26
C SER A 871 36.34 14.89 -4.07
N LEU A 872 37.03 14.51 -5.12
CA LEU A 872 38.00 13.42 -5.17
C LEU A 872 39.38 14.02 -5.34
N TYR A 873 40.33 13.70 -4.45
CA TYR A 873 41.69 14.18 -4.48
C TYR A 873 42.67 13.04 -4.72
N ASN A 874 43.44 13.13 -5.82
CA ASN A 874 44.53 12.21 -6.09
C ASN A 874 45.79 12.66 -5.33
N ASN A 875 46.01 12.06 -4.17
CA ASN A 875 47.20 12.31 -3.36
C ASN A 875 48.32 11.32 -3.74
N SER A 876 48.81 11.44 -4.98
CA SER A 876 49.97 10.69 -5.47
C SER A 876 50.93 11.61 -6.22
N SER A 877 52.10 11.12 -6.54
CA SER A 877 53.09 11.83 -7.39
C SER A 877 52.84 11.62 -8.89
N GLY A 878 51.83 10.79 -9.26
CA GLY A 878 51.48 10.48 -10.63
C GLY A 878 50.01 10.71 -10.94
N SER A 879 49.57 10.19 -12.07
CA SER A 879 48.17 10.25 -12.49
C SER A 879 47.45 8.94 -12.25
N SER A 880 46.09 8.98 -12.15
CA SER A 880 45.24 7.81 -12.00
C SER A 880 43.84 8.04 -12.58
N HIS A 881 43.22 7.02 -13.13
CA HIS A 881 41.78 7.08 -13.41
C HIS A 881 40.97 6.76 -12.18
N VAL A 882 39.79 7.40 -12.07
CA VAL A 882 38.87 7.20 -10.96
C VAL A 882 37.46 6.88 -11.47
N LEU A 883 36.79 5.96 -10.79
CA LEU A 883 35.40 5.58 -11.04
C LEU A 883 34.63 5.70 -9.72
N VAL A 884 33.37 6.09 -9.82
CA VAL A 884 32.48 6.23 -8.67
C VAL A 884 31.20 5.46 -8.97
N ASP A 885 30.99 4.39 -8.22
CA ASP A 885 29.83 3.52 -8.30
C ASP A 885 28.95 3.74 -7.07
N GLN A 886 27.83 4.43 -7.24
CA GLN A 886 26.90 4.80 -6.16
C GLN A 886 26.09 3.61 -5.68
N ALA A 887 25.94 3.45 -4.36
CA ALA A 887 25.05 2.48 -3.71
C ALA A 887 23.81 3.12 -3.09
N GLY A 888 23.90 4.40 -2.71
CA GLY A 888 22.81 5.15 -2.10
C GLY A 888 23.29 6.45 -1.44
N TYR A 889 22.40 7.08 -0.69
CA TYR A 889 22.69 8.33 -0.01
C TYR A 889 21.86 8.50 1.26
N PHE A 890 22.25 9.45 2.10
CA PHE A 890 21.54 9.83 3.31
C PHE A 890 20.86 11.18 3.13
N ILE A 891 19.64 11.29 3.69
CA ILE A 891 18.83 12.49 3.71
C ILE A 891 18.51 12.89 5.15
N PRO A 892 18.24 14.17 5.45
CA PRO A 892 17.78 14.59 6.77
C PRO A 892 16.48 13.85 7.15
N ALA A 893 16.22 13.63 8.42
CA ALA A 893 14.90 13.23 8.90
C ALA A 893 13.86 14.32 8.53
N ALA A 894 12.56 13.97 8.62
CA ALA A 894 11.46 14.85 8.32
C ALA A 894 11.31 15.97 9.35
#